data_2a86c50588d2c53cf30617bc0728c4e6
#
_entry.id   2a86c50588d2c53cf30617bc0728c4e6
#
_cell.length_a   1.000
_cell.length_b   1.000
_cell.length_c   1.000
_cell.angle_alpha   90.00
_cell.angle_beta   90.00
_cell.angle_gamma   90.00
#
_symmetry.space_group_name_H-M   'P 1'
#
loop_
_entity.id
_entity.type
_entity.pdbx_description
1 polymer ?
#
loop_
_entity_poly.entity_id
_entity_poly.type
_entity_poly.pdbx_seq_one_letter_code
_entity_poly.pdbx_strand_id
1 'polypeptide(L)'
;MNAPLHPALLNPLAQTGGPAESRLREIPYNYTSFSDREIVLRVLGERGWQVISELRQERRTGRSAKMLYEVLGDIWVVARNPYLQDDLLQNPKRRAQLIDALHHRLNEVDRRRDPSAQSAEDQQRSAHVVELLGLARAAVTRFAKDFDETAALRKRVEKKLLRHTHKDNIKFDGLSRVSHVTDATDWRVEYPFVVLTPDTEGEMAHLVRACIELGLTIIPRGGGTGYTGGAIPLTPRSVVINTEKLDQLGLVEHLTLPGLDRAVGTVFAGAGVVTRRVADAADAAGLVFAVDPTSADASCVGGNIAMNAGGKKAVLWGTAIDNLASWRMVDPDGNWLEVTRLHHNMGKIHDTEWAEFELTRYKPNQYVAQGAYGAFRGEPLSRELLKIEGYKFRRVGLGKDVTDKVLAGLPGIQKEGCDGLITSCRWVLHRMPKHIRTVCLEFFGNAQDAVPSIVEIKDFLDTKPGGALLAGLEHLDERYLRAVGYSTKSKRGVMPKMVLIGDIVGDDDDAVARAGSEVIRLANGRAGEGFIAISPEARKAFWADRARTAAIARHTNAFKINEDVVIPLPRMGEYTNAIERINIELSISNKLKLTRALRQTLNDAQVRGVLLLNKTEDGETQQDRQAELDRRLDEAGSLLKQVESRWAYLFANLDQTLSQASAELTQLGMDLSAIATDKQGQTLAALLQDHTLRVSWKRELRAGFRALFPGTAYAPVLEMLEATHKKLLRSRVFVALHMHAGDGNVHTNIPVNSDDYDMLQEAHVAVARIMQVAKDLDGVISGEHGIGITKLEFLSPGEMQAFADYKQKVDPNQHF
;
A
#
# COMPACT_ATOMS: atom_id res chain seq x y z
N MET A 1 -25.52 -2.14 19.60
CA MET A 1 -24.36 -3.01 19.85
C MET A 1 -23.69 -3.22 18.51
N ASN A 2 -22.58 -2.53 18.30
CA ASN A 2 -21.76 -2.77 17.11
C ASN A 2 -21.11 -4.14 17.31
N ALA A 3 -21.31 -5.05 16.35
CA ALA A 3 -20.59 -6.31 16.36
C ALA A 3 -19.07 -6.00 16.41
N PRO A 4 -18.29 -6.70 17.24
CA PRO A 4 -16.84 -6.55 17.22
C PRO A 4 -16.34 -6.78 15.79
N LEU A 5 -15.33 -6.02 15.37
CA LEU A 5 -14.64 -6.25 14.10
C LEU A 5 -14.34 -7.74 13.98
N HIS A 6 -14.69 -8.33 12.84
CA HIS A 6 -14.45 -9.75 12.61
C HIS A 6 -12.94 -10.03 12.81
N PRO A 7 -12.56 -11.08 13.58
CA PRO A 7 -11.15 -11.39 13.85
C PRO A 7 -10.27 -11.44 12.59
N ALA A 8 -10.84 -11.76 11.46
CA ALA A 8 -10.18 -11.75 10.15
C ALA A 8 -9.78 -10.35 9.65
N LEU A 9 -10.42 -9.28 10.13
CA LEU A 9 -10.00 -7.89 9.87
C LEU A 9 -8.82 -7.47 10.75
N LEU A 10 -8.64 -8.15 11.88
CA LEU A 10 -7.55 -7.90 12.82
C LEU A 10 -6.28 -8.69 12.48
N ASN A 11 -6.41 -9.76 11.70
CA ASN A 11 -5.26 -10.58 11.29
C ASN A 11 -5.49 -11.22 9.90
N PRO A 12 -5.35 -10.47 8.82
CA PRO A 12 -5.52 -10.98 7.46
C PRO A 12 -4.51 -12.06 7.05
N LEU A 13 -3.33 -12.15 7.72
CA LEU A 13 -2.32 -13.19 7.44
C LEU A 13 -2.46 -14.44 8.30
N ALA A 14 -3.09 -14.38 9.47
CA ALA A 14 -3.39 -15.59 10.26
C ALA A 14 -4.35 -16.55 9.53
N GLN A 15 -4.91 -16.13 8.42
CA GLN A 15 -5.79 -16.91 7.55
C GLN A 15 -5.08 -17.59 6.39
N THR A 16 -3.75 -17.61 6.35
CA THR A 16 -2.97 -18.27 5.29
C THR A 16 -2.95 -19.80 5.38
N GLY A 17 -3.94 -20.40 6.03
CA GLY A 17 -4.10 -21.86 6.18
C GLY A 17 -4.50 -22.62 4.92
N GLY A 18 -4.52 -21.99 3.75
CA GLY A 18 -4.79 -22.70 2.50
C GLY A 18 -5.54 -21.88 1.43
N PRO A 19 -5.59 -22.40 0.20
CA PRO A 19 -6.19 -21.70 -0.96
C PRO A 19 -7.71 -21.50 -0.84
N ALA A 20 -8.29 -21.70 0.34
CA ALA A 20 -9.72 -21.79 0.59
C ALA A 20 -10.27 -20.70 1.52
N GLU A 21 -9.47 -19.76 2.03
CA GLU A 21 -9.97 -18.75 2.96
C GLU A 21 -10.55 -17.53 2.28
N SER A 22 -11.57 -16.91 2.91
CA SER A 22 -12.28 -15.79 2.31
C SER A 22 -11.38 -14.55 2.25
N ARG A 23 -11.34 -13.95 1.08
CA ARG A 23 -10.66 -12.68 0.85
C ARG A 23 -11.51 -11.54 1.40
N LEU A 24 -11.24 -11.07 2.60
CA LEU A 24 -11.90 -9.86 3.13
C LEU A 24 -11.50 -8.59 2.39
N ARG A 25 -10.39 -8.65 1.70
CA ARG A 25 -9.68 -7.54 1.13
C ARG A 25 -10.25 -7.01 -0.17
N GLU A 26 -11.11 -7.74 -0.87
CA GLU A 26 -11.30 -7.46 -2.27
C GLU A 26 -12.72 -7.16 -2.69
N ILE A 27 -12.86 -6.01 -3.31
CA ILE A 27 -13.67 -5.88 -4.50
C ILE A 27 -12.67 -5.91 -5.66
N PRO A 28 -12.51 -7.00 -6.42
CA PRO A 28 -11.62 -7.03 -7.55
C PRO A 28 -12.03 -5.98 -8.56
N TYR A 29 -11.11 -5.61 -9.42
CA TYR A 29 -11.35 -4.71 -10.56
C TYR A 29 -12.55 -5.17 -11.41
N ASN A 30 -12.78 -6.48 -11.44
CA ASN A 30 -14.00 -7.10 -11.94
C ASN A 30 -14.86 -7.54 -10.75
N TYR A 31 -15.93 -6.81 -10.46
CA TYR A 31 -16.87 -7.04 -9.36
C TYR A 31 -17.51 -8.43 -9.33
N THR A 32 -17.34 -9.23 -10.36
CA THR A 32 -17.94 -10.55 -10.53
C THR A 32 -16.99 -11.72 -10.29
N SER A 33 -15.68 -11.47 -10.06
CA SER A 33 -14.66 -12.52 -10.00
C SER A 33 -14.37 -13.05 -8.59
N PHE A 34 -15.32 -13.01 -7.68
CA PHE A 34 -15.18 -13.72 -6.40
C PHE A 34 -15.33 -15.23 -6.59
N SER A 35 -14.58 -15.98 -5.79
CA SER A 35 -14.76 -17.43 -5.80
C SER A 35 -16.14 -17.80 -5.28
N ASP A 36 -16.70 -18.89 -5.79
CA ASP A 36 -17.98 -19.47 -5.30
C ASP A 36 -18.01 -19.59 -3.77
N ARG A 37 -16.86 -19.92 -3.17
CA ARG A 37 -16.73 -20.05 -1.72
C ARG A 37 -17.01 -18.74 -1.00
N GLU A 38 -16.44 -17.64 -1.45
CA GLU A 38 -16.63 -16.33 -0.83
C GLU A 38 -18.07 -15.85 -0.93
N ILE A 39 -18.68 -16.05 -2.09
CA ILE A 39 -20.10 -15.73 -2.29
C ILE A 39 -20.96 -16.53 -1.30
N VAL A 40 -20.72 -17.82 -1.19
CA VAL A 40 -21.47 -18.70 -0.27
C VAL A 40 -21.25 -18.28 1.18
N LEU A 41 -20.01 -18.07 1.62
CA LEU A 41 -19.71 -17.64 2.98
C LEU A 41 -20.40 -16.33 3.35
N ARG A 42 -20.39 -15.35 2.45
CA ARG A 42 -21.01 -14.05 2.72
C ARG A 42 -22.54 -14.07 2.66
N VAL A 43 -23.13 -14.88 1.82
CA VAL A 43 -24.60 -14.94 1.66
C VAL A 43 -25.24 -15.97 2.59
N LEU A 44 -24.63 -17.14 2.76
CA LEU A 44 -25.18 -18.25 3.55
C LEU A 44 -24.44 -18.53 4.87
N GLY A 45 -23.24 -17.94 5.06
CA GLY A 45 -22.37 -18.18 6.22
C GLY A 45 -21.59 -19.49 6.16
N GLU A 46 -20.82 -19.77 7.22
CA GLU A 46 -19.94 -20.94 7.34
C GLU A 46 -20.74 -22.26 7.20
N ARG A 47 -21.94 -22.33 7.80
CA ARG A 47 -22.77 -23.52 7.69
C ARG A 47 -23.17 -23.81 6.25
N GLY A 48 -23.52 -22.79 5.49
CA GLY A 48 -23.85 -22.93 4.06
C GLY A 48 -22.66 -23.49 3.27
N TRP A 49 -21.45 -23.01 3.56
CA TRP A 49 -20.23 -23.52 2.92
C TRP A 49 -19.91 -24.97 3.29
N GLN A 50 -20.05 -25.34 4.56
CA GLN A 50 -19.87 -26.74 5.00
C GLN A 50 -20.78 -27.69 4.24
N VAL A 51 -22.08 -27.42 4.22
CA VAL A 51 -23.09 -28.26 3.54
C VAL A 51 -22.82 -28.35 2.03
N ILE A 52 -22.45 -27.23 1.38
CA ILE A 52 -22.07 -27.25 -0.05
C ILE A 52 -20.79 -28.08 -0.27
N SER A 53 -19.81 -27.99 0.62
CA SER A 53 -18.55 -28.73 0.50
C SER A 53 -18.79 -30.24 0.62
N GLU A 54 -19.63 -30.66 1.53
CA GLU A 54 -20.05 -32.07 1.69
C GLU A 54 -20.73 -32.60 0.42
N LEU A 55 -21.68 -31.83 -0.14
CA LEU A 55 -22.37 -32.17 -1.39
C LEU A 55 -21.43 -32.21 -2.61
N ARG A 56 -20.38 -31.38 -2.65
CA ARG A 56 -19.35 -31.35 -3.73
C ARG A 56 -18.44 -32.58 -3.72
N GLN A 57 -18.10 -33.12 -2.58
CA GLN A 57 -17.25 -34.32 -2.47
C GLN A 57 -17.87 -35.52 -3.18
N GLU A 58 -19.18 -35.56 -3.33
CA GLU A 58 -19.94 -36.60 -4.02
C GLU A 58 -19.89 -36.48 -5.57
N ARG A 59 -19.14 -35.56 -6.15
CA ARG A 59 -18.91 -35.31 -7.60
C ARG A 59 -20.15 -35.17 -8.48
N ARG A 60 -21.33 -34.83 -7.93
CA ARG A 60 -22.58 -34.63 -8.69
C ARG A 60 -22.94 -33.15 -8.74
N THR A 61 -22.36 -32.40 -9.68
CA THR A 61 -22.78 -31.05 -10.02
C THR A 61 -23.86 -31.10 -11.09
N GLY A 62 -25.09 -30.81 -10.73
CA GLY A 62 -26.23 -30.80 -11.64
C GLY A 62 -26.84 -29.40 -11.82
N ARG A 63 -27.90 -29.33 -12.60
CA ARG A 63 -28.67 -28.10 -12.88
C ARG A 63 -29.17 -27.41 -11.60
N SER A 64 -29.49 -28.16 -10.52
CA SER A 64 -29.90 -27.62 -9.23
C SER A 64 -28.79 -26.82 -8.54
N ALA A 65 -27.54 -27.31 -8.55
CA ALA A 65 -26.40 -26.60 -8.01
C ALA A 65 -26.16 -25.29 -8.79
N LYS A 66 -26.23 -25.35 -10.14
CA LYS A 66 -26.11 -24.17 -10.98
C LYS A 66 -27.15 -23.10 -10.64
N MET A 67 -28.41 -23.48 -10.49
CA MET A 67 -29.51 -22.55 -10.13
C MET A 67 -29.29 -21.92 -8.73
N LEU A 68 -28.81 -22.69 -7.76
CA LEU A 68 -28.48 -22.15 -6.43
C LEU A 68 -27.36 -21.11 -6.54
N TYR A 69 -26.27 -21.41 -7.26
CA TYR A 69 -25.17 -20.45 -7.47
C TYR A 69 -25.63 -19.20 -8.24
N GLU A 70 -26.56 -19.33 -9.19
CA GLU A 70 -27.17 -18.19 -9.87
C GLU A 70 -27.93 -17.29 -8.88
N VAL A 71 -28.68 -17.86 -7.94
CA VAL A 71 -29.37 -17.09 -6.88
C VAL A 71 -28.39 -16.35 -6.00
N LEU A 72 -27.34 -17.05 -5.52
CA LEU A 72 -26.33 -16.43 -4.66
C LEU A 72 -25.53 -15.37 -5.42
N GLY A 73 -25.21 -15.64 -6.68
CA GLY A 73 -24.51 -14.72 -7.56
C GLY A 73 -25.31 -13.44 -7.84
N ASP A 74 -26.60 -13.53 -8.10
CA ASP A 74 -27.46 -12.37 -8.32
C ASP A 74 -27.55 -11.49 -7.05
N ILE A 75 -27.73 -12.10 -5.87
CA ILE A 75 -27.69 -11.38 -4.58
C ILE A 75 -26.34 -10.68 -4.42
N TRP A 76 -25.24 -11.41 -4.67
CA TRP A 76 -23.88 -10.89 -4.55
C TRP A 76 -23.62 -9.71 -5.48
N VAL A 77 -23.95 -9.84 -6.77
CA VAL A 77 -23.75 -8.78 -7.77
C VAL A 77 -24.48 -7.50 -7.37
N VAL A 78 -25.72 -7.61 -6.92
CA VAL A 78 -26.49 -6.43 -6.45
C VAL A 78 -25.85 -5.86 -5.17
N ALA A 79 -25.50 -6.71 -4.20
CA ALA A 79 -24.90 -6.27 -2.94
C ALA A 79 -23.56 -5.54 -3.16
N ARG A 80 -22.83 -5.88 -4.23
CA ARG A 80 -21.51 -5.29 -4.56
C ARG A 80 -21.56 -4.27 -5.70
N ASN A 81 -22.73 -3.87 -6.15
CA ASN A 81 -22.90 -2.86 -7.20
C ASN A 81 -23.85 -1.74 -6.76
N PRO A 82 -23.32 -0.60 -6.30
CA PRO A 82 -24.13 0.53 -5.84
C PRO A 82 -25.10 1.09 -6.90
N TYR A 83 -24.76 0.98 -8.18
CA TYR A 83 -25.66 1.43 -9.26
C TYR A 83 -26.87 0.52 -9.40
N LEU A 84 -26.71 -0.80 -9.29
CA LEU A 84 -27.83 -1.75 -9.27
C LEU A 84 -28.69 -1.58 -8.01
N GLN A 85 -28.07 -1.33 -6.87
CA GLN A 85 -28.80 -1.02 -5.63
C GLN A 85 -29.68 0.22 -5.81
N ASP A 86 -29.16 1.28 -6.39
CA ASP A 86 -29.91 2.52 -6.61
C ASP A 86 -31.05 2.32 -7.61
N ASP A 87 -30.81 1.58 -8.70
CA ASP A 87 -31.87 1.23 -9.66
C ASP A 87 -33.01 0.45 -8.99
N LEU A 88 -32.68 -0.58 -8.21
CA LEU A 88 -33.70 -1.42 -7.52
C LEU A 88 -34.40 -0.68 -6.36
N LEU A 89 -33.74 0.31 -5.74
CA LEU A 89 -34.41 1.18 -4.76
C LEU A 89 -35.40 2.13 -5.44
N GLN A 90 -35.10 2.63 -6.62
CA GLN A 90 -35.92 3.57 -7.38
C GLN A 90 -37.05 2.86 -8.15
N ASN A 91 -36.91 1.56 -8.48
CA ASN A 91 -37.82 0.76 -9.28
C ASN A 91 -38.40 -0.44 -8.53
N PRO A 92 -39.40 -0.24 -7.65
CA PRO A 92 -39.97 -1.33 -6.84
C PRO A 92 -40.52 -2.51 -7.67
N LYS A 93 -41.02 -2.24 -8.89
CA LYS A 93 -41.50 -3.29 -9.79
C LYS A 93 -40.34 -4.20 -10.26
N ARG A 94 -39.21 -3.64 -10.67
CA ARG A 94 -38.03 -4.43 -11.06
C ARG A 94 -37.51 -5.23 -9.87
N ARG A 95 -37.45 -4.60 -8.70
CA ARG A 95 -37.09 -5.27 -7.45
C ARG A 95 -37.95 -6.48 -7.16
N ALA A 96 -39.30 -6.33 -7.21
CA ALA A 96 -40.21 -7.43 -7.02
C ALA A 96 -39.97 -8.56 -8.03
N GLN A 97 -39.81 -8.23 -9.33
CA GLN A 97 -39.54 -9.22 -10.37
C GLN A 97 -38.22 -9.98 -10.11
N LEU A 98 -37.19 -9.32 -9.64
CA LEU A 98 -35.93 -9.99 -9.25
C LEU A 98 -36.17 -10.96 -8.09
N ILE A 99 -36.81 -10.51 -7.02
CA ILE A 99 -37.09 -11.34 -5.83
C ILE A 99 -37.95 -12.56 -6.21
N ASP A 100 -39.00 -12.38 -7.02
CA ASP A 100 -39.84 -13.46 -7.53
C ASP A 100 -39.01 -14.47 -8.36
N ALA A 101 -38.11 -13.99 -9.20
CA ALA A 101 -37.23 -14.85 -9.99
C ALA A 101 -36.26 -15.67 -9.10
N LEU A 102 -35.72 -15.07 -8.03
CA LEU A 102 -34.87 -15.77 -7.06
C LEU A 102 -35.66 -16.88 -6.36
N HIS A 103 -36.87 -16.59 -5.87
CA HIS A 103 -37.76 -17.57 -5.26
C HIS A 103 -38.16 -18.68 -6.24
N HIS A 104 -38.48 -18.33 -7.51
CA HIS A 104 -38.79 -19.29 -8.55
C HIS A 104 -37.65 -20.30 -8.75
N ARG A 105 -36.40 -19.85 -8.86
CA ARG A 105 -35.26 -20.75 -9.00
C ARG A 105 -35.09 -21.68 -7.79
N LEU A 106 -35.27 -21.17 -6.56
CA LEU A 106 -35.19 -22.00 -5.35
C LEU A 106 -36.31 -23.05 -5.31
N ASN A 107 -37.53 -22.70 -5.75
CA ASN A 107 -38.64 -23.63 -5.84
C ASN A 107 -38.38 -24.71 -6.91
N GLU A 108 -37.75 -24.37 -8.02
CA GLU A 108 -37.32 -25.35 -9.03
C GLU A 108 -36.25 -26.31 -8.51
N VAL A 109 -35.33 -25.86 -7.65
CA VAL A 109 -34.37 -26.74 -6.97
C VAL A 109 -35.10 -27.71 -6.04
N ASP A 110 -36.10 -27.23 -5.27
CA ASP A 110 -36.92 -28.04 -4.34
C ASP A 110 -37.74 -29.11 -5.06
N ARG A 111 -38.39 -28.76 -6.19
CA ARG A 111 -39.17 -29.72 -7.03
C ARG A 111 -38.33 -30.85 -7.61
N ARG A 112 -37.03 -30.64 -7.78
CA ARG A 112 -36.11 -31.66 -8.32
C ARG A 112 -35.51 -32.55 -7.25
N ARG A 113 -35.79 -32.28 -6.01
CA ARG A 113 -35.42 -33.13 -4.91
C ARG A 113 -36.24 -34.41 -4.96
N ASP A 114 -35.61 -35.56 -4.78
CA ASP A 114 -36.31 -36.83 -4.67
C ASP A 114 -36.74 -37.08 -3.21
N PRO A 115 -38.01 -36.95 -2.87
CA PRO A 115 -38.48 -37.20 -1.53
C PRO A 115 -38.61 -38.72 -1.22
N SER A 116 -38.48 -39.60 -2.21
CA SER A 116 -38.62 -41.06 -2.10
C SER A 116 -37.28 -41.78 -1.89
N ALA A 117 -36.19 -41.04 -1.58
CA ALA A 117 -34.88 -41.64 -1.35
C ALA A 117 -34.91 -42.74 -0.32
N GLN A 118 -34.50 -43.95 -0.72
CA GLN A 118 -34.53 -45.18 0.13
C GLN A 118 -33.19 -45.45 0.82
N SER A 119 -32.07 -44.99 0.26
CA SER A 119 -30.76 -45.15 0.89
C SER A 119 -30.50 -44.13 1.97
N ALA A 120 -29.74 -44.47 3.00
CA ALA A 120 -29.32 -43.55 4.06
C ALA A 120 -28.52 -42.34 3.49
N GLU A 121 -27.67 -42.58 2.49
CA GLU A 121 -26.90 -41.53 1.81
C GLU A 121 -27.81 -40.56 1.05
N ASP A 122 -28.82 -41.04 0.33
CA ASP A 122 -29.76 -40.20 -0.41
C ASP A 122 -30.67 -39.41 0.55
N GLN A 123 -31.03 -39.97 1.69
CA GLN A 123 -31.78 -39.29 2.76
C GLN A 123 -30.94 -38.14 3.36
N GLN A 124 -29.67 -38.41 3.66
CA GLN A 124 -28.75 -37.37 4.17
C GLN A 124 -28.53 -36.25 3.14
N ARG A 125 -28.33 -36.61 1.86
CA ARG A 125 -28.21 -35.63 0.77
C ARG A 125 -29.51 -34.79 0.65
N SER A 126 -30.65 -35.41 0.70
CA SER A 126 -31.92 -34.69 0.67
C SER A 126 -32.07 -33.72 1.84
N ALA A 127 -31.63 -34.11 3.04
CA ALA A 127 -31.60 -33.24 4.22
C ALA A 127 -30.67 -32.04 4.04
N HIS A 128 -29.47 -32.24 3.50
CA HIS A 128 -28.56 -31.16 3.18
C HIS A 128 -29.11 -30.17 2.14
N VAL A 129 -29.80 -30.65 1.11
CA VAL A 129 -30.49 -29.80 0.13
C VAL A 129 -31.59 -28.98 0.77
N VAL A 130 -32.40 -29.58 1.67
CA VAL A 130 -33.44 -28.87 2.43
C VAL A 130 -32.85 -27.78 3.29
N GLU A 131 -31.76 -28.07 4.00
CA GLU A 131 -31.04 -27.09 4.81
C GLU A 131 -30.52 -25.93 3.97
N LEU A 132 -29.83 -26.20 2.84
CA LEU A 132 -29.37 -25.15 1.91
C LEU A 132 -30.48 -24.29 1.34
N LEU A 133 -31.60 -24.89 0.95
CA LEU A 133 -32.77 -24.17 0.49
C LEU A 133 -33.35 -23.27 1.60
N GLY A 134 -33.34 -23.73 2.84
CA GLY A 134 -33.74 -22.93 4.00
C GLY A 134 -32.86 -21.71 4.17
N LEU A 135 -31.53 -21.92 4.14
CA LEU A 135 -30.55 -20.83 4.22
C LEU A 135 -30.66 -19.86 3.05
N ALA A 136 -30.83 -20.36 1.81
CA ALA A 136 -30.97 -19.53 0.62
C ALA A 136 -32.26 -18.71 0.62
N ARG A 137 -33.41 -19.31 1.02
CA ARG A 137 -34.69 -18.58 1.18
C ARG A 137 -34.60 -17.49 2.25
N ALA A 138 -33.94 -17.78 3.37
CA ALA A 138 -33.67 -16.78 4.40
C ALA A 138 -32.77 -15.65 3.88
N ALA A 139 -31.77 -15.97 3.03
CA ALA A 139 -30.92 -14.96 2.40
C ALA A 139 -31.71 -14.08 1.42
N VAL A 140 -32.58 -14.63 0.58
CA VAL A 140 -33.45 -13.85 -0.32
C VAL A 140 -34.41 -12.96 0.49
N THR A 141 -34.94 -13.45 1.60
CA THR A 141 -35.81 -12.66 2.48
C THR A 141 -35.07 -11.50 3.12
N ARG A 142 -33.84 -11.73 3.62
CA ARG A 142 -32.98 -10.66 4.14
C ARG A 142 -32.68 -9.64 3.05
N PHE A 143 -32.27 -10.10 1.87
CA PHE A 143 -31.96 -9.25 0.72
C PHE A 143 -33.14 -8.36 0.32
N ALA A 144 -34.37 -8.89 0.30
CA ALA A 144 -35.55 -8.11 0.02
C ALA A 144 -35.81 -7.03 1.09
N LYS A 145 -35.68 -7.40 2.37
CA LYS A 145 -35.90 -6.51 3.53
C LYS A 145 -34.86 -5.38 3.58
N ASP A 146 -33.63 -5.65 3.20
CA ASP A 146 -32.53 -4.68 3.21
C ASP A 146 -32.81 -3.46 2.33
N PHE A 147 -33.58 -3.60 1.25
CA PHE A 147 -34.01 -2.46 0.42
C PHE A 147 -34.94 -1.52 1.15
N ASP A 148 -35.92 -2.06 1.86
CA ASP A 148 -36.92 -1.25 2.59
C ASP A 148 -36.27 -0.57 3.80
N GLU A 149 -35.36 -1.25 4.50
CA GLU A 149 -34.58 -0.68 5.59
C GLU A 149 -33.64 0.41 5.07
N THR A 150 -32.96 0.18 3.94
CA THR A 150 -32.09 1.15 3.29
C THR A 150 -32.87 2.40 2.84
N ALA A 151 -34.01 2.23 2.22
CA ALA A 151 -34.88 3.34 1.80
C ALA A 151 -35.35 4.18 3.00
N ALA A 152 -35.79 3.51 4.08
CA ALA A 152 -36.18 4.18 5.31
C ALA A 152 -35.04 4.93 5.99
N LEU A 153 -33.84 4.32 6.01
CA LEU A 153 -32.65 4.95 6.59
C LEU A 153 -32.22 6.15 5.74
N ARG A 154 -32.17 6.05 4.40
CA ARG A 154 -31.86 7.18 3.50
C ARG A 154 -32.76 8.38 3.77
N LYS A 155 -34.07 8.16 3.91
CA LYS A 155 -35.03 9.24 4.23
C LYS A 155 -34.75 9.89 5.59
N ARG A 156 -34.44 9.09 6.62
CA ARG A 156 -34.10 9.62 7.95
C ARG A 156 -32.81 10.44 7.92
N VAL A 157 -31.78 9.91 7.23
CA VAL A 157 -30.47 10.56 7.09
C VAL A 157 -30.63 11.89 6.34
N GLU A 158 -31.28 11.89 5.17
CA GLU A 158 -31.54 13.10 4.41
C GLU A 158 -32.29 14.15 5.23
N LYS A 159 -33.41 13.79 5.87
CA LYS A 159 -34.20 14.69 6.73
C LYS A 159 -33.40 15.28 7.89
N LYS A 160 -32.51 14.51 8.50
CA LYS A 160 -31.68 14.95 9.63
C LYS A 160 -30.58 15.91 9.17
N LEU A 161 -29.84 15.51 8.13
CA LEU A 161 -28.68 16.25 7.65
C LEU A 161 -29.04 17.54 6.91
N LEU A 162 -30.18 17.61 6.23
CA LEU A 162 -30.68 18.85 5.58
C LEU A 162 -30.89 20.03 6.55
N ARG A 163 -30.83 19.81 7.84
CA ARG A 163 -30.85 20.87 8.84
C ARG A 163 -29.50 21.57 8.99
N HIS A 164 -28.43 20.95 8.49
CA HIS A 164 -27.05 21.36 8.75
C HIS A 164 -26.23 21.56 7.49
N THR A 165 -26.69 21.05 6.34
CA THR A 165 -26.01 21.21 5.05
C THR A 165 -27.01 21.22 3.88
N HIS A 166 -26.54 21.60 2.69
CA HIS A 166 -27.34 21.57 1.48
C HIS A 166 -27.58 20.14 0.95
N LYS A 167 -28.67 19.94 0.20
CA LYS A 167 -29.02 18.63 -0.37
C LYS A 167 -27.92 18.04 -1.24
N ASP A 168 -27.27 18.86 -2.05
CA ASP A 168 -26.19 18.43 -2.96
C ASP A 168 -24.94 17.92 -2.24
N ASN A 169 -24.82 18.18 -0.94
CA ASN A 169 -23.76 17.67 -0.07
C ASN A 169 -24.04 16.29 0.50
N ILE A 170 -25.27 15.76 0.32
CA ILE A 170 -25.70 14.45 0.85
C ILE A 170 -25.84 13.48 -0.33
N LYS A 171 -24.83 12.66 -0.56
CA LYS A 171 -24.72 11.84 -1.78
C LYS A 171 -24.92 10.36 -1.48
N PHE A 172 -26.01 9.80 -1.98
CA PHE A 172 -26.31 8.36 -1.89
C PHE A 172 -26.05 7.63 -3.20
N ASP A 173 -25.75 8.36 -4.27
CA ASP A 173 -25.60 7.81 -5.61
C ASP A 173 -24.41 6.86 -5.76
N GLY A 174 -24.53 5.94 -6.73
CA GLY A 174 -23.52 4.91 -6.99
C GLY A 174 -22.15 5.48 -7.31
N LEU A 175 -22.05 6.60 -8.05
CA LEU A 175 -20.77 7.20 -8.41
C LEU A 175 -20.03 7.71 -7.16
N SER A 176 -20.70 8.46 -6.31
CA SER A 176 -20.12 8.99 -5.07
C SER A 176 -19.67 7.87 -4.14
N ARG A 177 -20.47 6.80 -4.03
CA ARG A 177 -20.14 5.65 -3.19
C ARG A 177 -18.94 4.85 -3.72
N VAL A 178 -18.86 4.64 -5.03
CA VAL A 178 -17.72 3.94 -5.68
C VAL A 178 -16.43 4.74 -5.58
N SER A 179 -16.47 6.06 -5.76
CA SER A 179 -15.28 6.91 -5.69
C SER A 179 -14.70 7.05 -4.27
N HIS A 180 -15.47 6.66 -3.25
CA HIS A 180 -15.06 6.73 -1.84
C HIS A 180 -14.92 5.34 -1.17
N VAL A 181 -14.86 4.25 -1.95
CA VAL A 181 -14.73 2.89 -1.42
C VAL A 181 -13.29 2.50 -1.07
N THR A 182 -12.32 3.21 -1.61
CA THR A 182 -10.89 2.91 -1.46
C THR A 182 -10.07 4.19 -1.30
N ASP A 183 -8.86 4.07 -0.81
CA ASP A 183 -7.80 5.08 -0.87
C ASP A 183 -6.76 4.71 -1.94
N ALA A 184 -5.46 5.03 -1.75
CA ALA A 184 -4.40 4.62 -2.68
C ALA A 184 -3.95 3.15 -2.52
N THR A 185 -4.65 2.37 -1.69
CA THR A 185 -4.47 0.92 -1.57
C THR A 185 -5.39 0.15 -2.52
N ASP A 186 -5.20 -1.15 -2.59
CA ASP A 186 -6.12 -2.10 -3.23
C ASP A 186 -7.27 -2.53 -2.29
N TRP A 187 -7.29 -2.06 -1.05
CA TRP A 187 -8.31 -2.43 -0.08
C TRP A 187 -9.66 -1.80 -0.42
N ARG A 188 -10.67 -2.65 -0.54
CA ARG A 188 -12.07 -2.31 -0.76
C ARG A 188 -12.92 -3.26 0.05
N VAL A 189 -13.30 -2.84 1.24
CA VAL A 189 -14.03 -3.73 2.18
C VAL A 189 -15.53 -3.55 2.04
N GLU A 190 -16.02 -2.31 2.15
CA GLU A 190 -17.45 -2.02 2.07
C GLU A 190 -17.71 -0.68 1.37
N TYR A 191 -18.87 -0.51 0.74
CA TYR A 191 -19.28 0.78 0.21
C TYR A 191 -19.82 1.67 1.33
N PRO A 192 -19.52 2.98 1.32
CA PRO A 192 -20.15 3.89 2.28
C PRO A 192 -21.65 3.91 2.04
N PHE A 193 -22.42 4.04 3.11
CA PHE A 193 -23.86 4.24 3.02
C PHE A 193 -24.21 5.58 2.37
N VAL A 194 -23.49 6.64 2.76
CA VAL A 194 -23.63 8.00 2.26
C VAL A 194 -22.27 8.70 2.25
N VAL A 195 -22.07 9.60 1.30
CA VAL A 195 -20.92 10.50 1.24
C VAL A 195 -21.39 11.91 1.49
N LEU A 196 -20.74 12.62 2.41
CA LEU A 196 -21.00 14.04 2.72
C LEU A 196 -19.84 14.88 2.21
N THR A 197 -20.17 16.00 1.55
CA THR A 197 -19.19 16.99 1.05
C THR A 197 -19.54 18.38 1.57
N PRO A 198 -19.32 18.66 2.87
CA PRO A 198 -19.69 19.94 3.51
C PRO A 198 -19.00 21.12 2.84
N ASP A 199 -19.72 22.25 2.74
CA ASP A 199 -19.20 23.46 2.09
C ASP A 199 -18.36 24.32 3.03
N THR A 200 -18.63 24.28 4.33
CA THR A 200 -18.00 25.17 5.32
C THR A 200 -17.57 24.40 6.59
N GLU A 201 -16.56 24.94 7.27
CA GLU A 201 -16.10 24.42 8.56
C GLU A 201 -17.23 24.42 9.60
N GLY A 202 -18.08 25.46 9.61
CA GLY A 202 -19.16 25.60 10.59
C GLY A 202 -20.21 24.49 10.58
N GLU A 203 -20.38 23.77 9.46
CA GLU A 203 -21.28 22.63 9.34
C GLU A 203 -20.78 21.39 10.10
N MET A 204 -19.48 21.27 10.29
CA MET A 204 -18.81 19.99 10.62
C MET A 204 -19.27 19.39 11.95
N ALA A 205 -19.27 20.14 13.06
CA ALA A 205 -19.68 19.63 14.36
C ALA A 205 -21.15 19.19 14.38
N HIS A 206 -22.02 19.93 13.69
CA HIS A 206 -23.43 19.56 13.58
C HIS A 206 -23.64 18.30 12.74
N LEU A 207 -22.88 18.14 11.65
CA LEU A 207 -22.95 16.94 10.80
C LEU A 207 -22.42 15.71 11.53
N VAL A 208 -21.28 15.80 12.20
CA VAL A 208 -20.71 14.72 13.00
C VAL A 208 -21.72 14.27 14.06
N ARG A 209 -22.29 15.20 14.84
CA ARG A 209 -23.31 14.89 15.85
C ARG A 209 -24.54 14.24 15.25
N ALA A 210 -25.01 14.74 14.10
CA ALA A 210 -26.16 14.15 13.42
C ALA A 210 -25.88 12.72 12.92
N CYS A 211 -24.66 12.44 12.43
CA CYS A 211 -24.24 11.10 12.04
C CYS A 211 -24.15 10.13 13.23
N ILE A 212 -23.61 10.59 14.38
CA ILE A 212 -23.60 9.83 15.64
C ILE A 212 -25.02 9.45 16.07
N GLU A 213 -25.94 10.41 16.10
CA GLU A 213 -27.35 10.19 16.45
C GLU A 213 -28.09 9.25 15.46
N LEU A 214 -27.62 9.14 14.23
CA LEU A 214 -28.13 8.23 13.22
C LEU A 214 -27.51 6.83 13.29
N GLY A 215 -26.49 6.62 14.15
CA GLY A 215 -25.77 5.35 14.27
C GLY A 215 -24.93 5.02 13.05
N LEU A 216 -24.35 6.04 12.40
CA LEU A 216 -23.44 5.87 11.28
C LEU A 216 -21.98 5.95 11.78
N THR A 217 -21.15 5.02 11.31
CA THR A 217 -19.69 5.09 11.54
C THR A 217 -19.09 6.16 10.63
N ILE A 218 -18.32 7.07 11.20
CA ILE A 218 -17.77 8.22 10.48
C ILE A 218 -16.37 7.90 9.98
N ILE A 219 -16.14 8.11 8.69
CA ILE A 219 -14.84 7.96 8.02
C ILE A 219 -14.41 9.34 7.51
N PRO A 220 -13.47 10.01 8.17
CA PRO A 220 -12.88 11.25 7.66
C PRO A 220 -12.08 10.98 6.38
N ARG A 221 -12.22 11.86 5.37
CA ARG A 221 -11.50 11.74 4.11
C ARG A 221 -11.14 13.10 3.54
N GLY A 222 -9.87 13.28 3.17
CA GLY A 222 -9.42 14.33 2.26
C GLY A 222 -9.22 13.76 0.85
N GLY A 223 -8.04 13.95 0.25
CA GLY A 223 -7.73 13.49 -1.11
C GLY A 223 -7.64 11.95 -1.29
N GLY A 224 -7.76 11.16 -0.24
CA GLY A 224 -7.71 9.69 -0.32
C GLY A 224 -6.38 9.12 -0.83
N THR A 225 -5.28 9.78 -0.55
CA THR A 225 -3.93 9.42 -1.03
C THR A 225 -3.16 8.51 -0.08
N GLY A 226 -3.77 8.07 1.02
CA GLY A 226 -3.14 7.20 2.03
C GLY A 226 -2.88 5.79 1.50
N TYR A 227 -1.85 5.12 2.07
CA TYR A 227 -1.40 3.78 1.67
C TYR A 227 -1.73 2.68 2.69
N THR A 228 -2.54 2.97 3.70
CA THR A 228 -2.80 2.02 4.79
C THR A 228 -4.27 1.67 5.00
N GLY A 229 -5.16 2.15 4.12
CA GLY A 229 -6.59 1.89 4.26
C GLY A 229 -7.25 2.71 5.38
N GLY A 230 -6.65 3.81 5.82
CA GLY A 230 -7.18 4.65 6.89
C GLY A 230 -8.44 5.44 6.52
N ALA A 231 -8.76 5.57 5.22
CA ALA A 231 -9.92 6.34 4.74
C ALA A 231 -10.96 5.47 4.02
N ILE A 232 -10.98 4.15 4.27
CA ILE A 232 -11.92 3.22 3.63
C ILE A 232 -13.02 2.77 4.59
N PRO A 233 -14.26 2.63 4.11
CA PRO A 233 -15.34 2.10 4.92
C PRO A 233 -15.17 0.61 5.21
N LEU A 234 -15.40 0.20 6.47
CA LEU A 234 -15.35 -1.20 6.90
C LEU A 234 -16.72 -1.79 7.18
N THR A 235 -17.77 -0.96 7.25
CA THR A 235 -19.13 -1.37 7.56
C THR A 235 -20.14 -0.75 6.58
N PRO A 236 -21.27 -1.44 6.30
CA PRO A 236 -22.29 -0.93 5.37
C PRO A 236 -23.06 0.29 5.91
N ARG A 237 -22.93 0.63 7.20
CA ARG A 237 -23.54 1.81 7.82
C ARG A 237 -22.53 2.90 8.11
N SER A 238 -21.58 3.12 7.21
CA SER A 238 -20.59 4.17 7.34
C SER A 238 -20.97 5.41 6.52
N VAL A 239 -20.53 6.56 7.00
CA VAL A 239 -20.57 7.82 6.30
C VAL A 239 -19.16 8.28 6.03
N VAL A 240 -18.81 8.55 4.77
CA VAL A 240 -17.56 9.23 4.44
C VAL A 240 -17.82 10.73 4.45
N ILE A 241 -17.14 11.47 5.33
CA ILE A 241 -17.15 12.92 5.34
C ILE A 241 -15.90 13.39 4.60
N ASN A 242 -16.10 13.84 3.36
CA ASN A 242 -15.05 14.32 2.49
C ASN A 242 -14.84 15.82 2.72
N THR A 243 -13.64 16.22 3.10
CA THR A 243 -13.27 17.58 3.48
C THR A 243 -12.74 18.42 2.33
N GLU A 244 -12.73 17.94 1.09
CA GLU A 244 -12.10 18.62 -0.06
C GLU A 244 -12.64 20.03 -0.32
N LYS A 245 -13.88 20.32 0.05
CA LYS A 245 -14.47 21.68 -0.07
C LYS A 245 -14.05 22.63 1.04
N LEU A 246 -13.44 22.14 2.11
CA LEU A 246 -12.84 23.00 3.14
C LEU A 246 -11.49 23.55 2.63
N ASP A 247 -11.49 24.17 1.47
CA ASP A 247 -10.30 24.52 0.69
C ASP A 247 -9.84 25.97 0.88
N GLN A 248 -10.29 26.61 1.93
CA GLN A 248 -9.92 28.00 2.27
C GLN A 248 -8.47 28.07 2.72
N LEU A 249 -7.65 28.82 1.98
CA LEU A 249 -6.27 29.12 2.30
C LEU A 249 -6.15 30.60 2.65
N GLY A 250 -5.61 30.88 3.85
CA GLY A 250 -5.36 32.26 4.30
C GLY A 250 -4.13 32.87 3.64
N LEU A 251 -3.93 34.15 3.88
CA LEU A 251 -2.68 34.82 3.54
C LEU A 251 -1.55 34.35 4.46
N VAL A 252 -0.32 34.43 3.98
CA VAL A 252 0.86 34.27 4.83
C VAL A 252 0.97 35.45 5.76
N GLU A 253 0.99 35.20 7.06
CA GLU A 253 1.01 36.20 8.12
C GLU A 253 2.20 35.98 9.04
N HIS A 254 2.76 37.05 9.60
CA HIS A 254 3.77 36.94 10.63
C HIS A 254 3.09 37.18 11.99
N LEU A 255 3.00 36.10 12.79
CA LEU A 255 2.31 36.11 14.08
C LEU A 255 3.26 35.76 15.22
N THR A 256 3.09 36.40 16.36
CA THR A 256 3.72 35.95 17.60
C THR A 256 2.90 34.80 18.19
N LEU A 257 3.44 33.60 18.11
CA LEU A 257 2.77 32.39 18.64
C LEU A 257 2.86 32.36 20.18
N PRO A 258 1.92 31.67 20.84
CA PRO A 258 1.93 31.56 22.31
C PRO A 258 3.27 31.06 22.84
N GLY A 259 3.86 31.87 23.77
CA GLY A 259 5.15 31.60 24.37
C GLY A 259 6.38 31.93 23.53
N LEU A 260 6.23 32.56 22.35
CA LEU A 260 7.34 33.13 21.60
C LEU A 260 7.46 34.63 21.81
N ASP A 261 8.67 35.16 21.72
CA ASP A 261 9.02 36.58 21.82
C ASP A 261 9.13 37.29 20.46
N ARG A 262 9.01 36.54 19.36
CA ARG A 262 9.13 37.04 17.99
C ARG A 262 7.99 36.56 17.08
N ALA A 263 7.70 37.34 16.06
CA ALA A 263 6.78 36.94 15.02
C ALA A 263 7.44 35.91 14.08
N VAL A 264 6.67 34.92 13.68
CA VAL A 264 7.07 33.85 12.74
C VAL A 264 6.08 33.75 11.60
N GLY A 265 6.55 33.34 10.43
CA GLY A 265 5.71 33.12 9.26
C GLY A 265 4.71 31.99 9.55
N THR A 266 3.43 32.25 9.29
CA THR A 266 2.36 31.25 9.45
C THR A 266 1.35 31.37 8.31
N VAL A 267 0.60 30.29 8.08
CA VAL A 267 -0.51 30.27 7.15
C VAL A 267 -1.66 29.43 7.70
N PHE A 268 -2.89 29.95 7.62
CA PHE A 268 -4.09 29.18 7.92
C PHE A 268 -4.50 28.37 6.71
N ALA A 269 -4.99 27.13 6.94
CA ALA A 269 -5.53 26.27 5.89
C ALA A 269 -6.72 25.44 6.43
N GLY A 270 -7.81 25.39 5.68
CA GLY A 270 -8.87 24.43 5.86
C GLY A 270 -8.38 23.01 5.52
N ALA A 271 -8.96 22.00 6.13
CA ALA A 271 -8.49 20.61 6.01
C ALA A 271 -8.47 20.07 4.56
N GLY A 272 -9.29 20.62 3.67
CA GLY A 272 -9.38 20.26 2.26
C GLY A 272 -8.36 20.97 1.36
N VAL A 273 -7.58 21.91 1.86
CA VAL A 273 -6.56 22.59 1.06
C VAL A 273 -5.53 21.56 0.57
N VAL A 274 -5.30 21.56 -0.74
CA VAL A 274 -4.28 20.70 -1.36
C VAL A 274 -2.90 21.15 -0.89
N THR A 275 -2.08 20.20 -0.47
CA THR A 275 -0.74 20.43 0.12
C THR A 275 0.14 21.31 -0.75
N ARG A 276 0.10 21.14 -2.07
CA ARG A 276 0.83 21.97 -3.05
C ARG A 276 0.47 23.46 -2.94
N ARG A 277 -0.79 23.79 -2.74
CA ARG A 277 -1.24 25.19 -2.63
C ARG A 277 -0.62 25.91 -1.43
N VAL A 278 -0.41 25.20 -0.33
CA VAL A 278 0.28 25.75 0.85
C VAL A 278 1.76 26.01 0.55
N ALA A 279 2.41 25.07 -0.15
CA ALA A 279 3.79 25.23 -0.56
C ALA A 279 3.97 26.42 -1.51
N ASP A 280 3.09 26.55 -2.51
CA ASP A 280 3.13 27.67 -3.47
C ASP A 280 2.90 29.02 -2.78
N ALA A 281 1.98 29.10 -1.80
CA ALA A 281 1.75 30.31 -1.02
C ALA A 281 2.96 30.67 -0.14
N ALA A 282 3.63 29.69 0.45
CA ALA A 282 4.86 29.89 1.20
C ALA A 282 5.99 30.39 0.30
N ASP A 283 6.20 29.75 -0.85
CA ASP A 283 7.23 30.12 -1.83
C ASP A 283 7.01 31.56 -2.35
N ALA A 284 5.77 31.94 -2.65
CA ALA A 284 5.41 33.31 -3.06
C ALA A 284 5.72 34.36 -1.98
N ALA A 285 5.72 33.97 -0.70
CA ALA A 285 6.11 34.81 0.42
C ALA A 285 7.61 34.74 0.78
N GLY A 286 8.43 34.01 0.01
CA GLY A 286 9.85 33.80 0.29
C GLY A 286 10.12 32.89 1.48
N LEU A 287 9.16 32.02 1.83
CA LEU A 287 9.22 31.08 2.94
C LEU A 287 9.14 29.63 2.45
N VAL A 288 9.41 28.68 3.33
CA VAL A 288 9.35 27.25 3.06
C VAL A 288 8.21 26.61 3.86
N PHE A 289 7.33 25.90 3.17
CA PHE A 289 6.45 24.92 3.77
C PHE A 289 7.17 23.56 3.83
N ALA A 290 7.26 22.97 5.00
CA ALA A 290 8.12 21.80 5.25
C ALA A 290 7.48 20.46 4.90
N VAL A 291 6.16 20.35 4.92
CA VAL A 291 5.44 19.08 4.67
C VAL A 291 5.30 18.87 3.16
N ASP A 292 6.12 17.97 2.60
CA ASP A 292 6.23 17.77 1.15
C ASP A 292 6.13 16.28 0.73
N PRO A 293 5.00 15.58 1.06
CA PRO A 293 4.81 14.20 0.63
C PRO A 293 4.81 14.10 -0.91
N THR A 294 5.14 12.93 -1.43
CA THR A 294 5.11 12.66 -2.88
C THR A 294 3.72 12.93 -3.49
N SER A 295 2.67 12.80 -2.69
CA SER A 295 1.27 13.06 -3.06
C SER A 295 0.84 14.53 -2.92
N ALA A 296 1.75 15.49 -2.75
CA ALA A 296 1.43 16.89 -2.47
C ALA A 296 0.44 17.53 -3.45
N ASP A 297 0.41 17.07 -4.70
CA ASP A 297 -0.50 17.58 -5.74
C ASP A 297 -1.96 17.10 -5.58
N ALA A 298 -2.21 16.10 -4.71
CA ALA A 298 -3.51 15.48 -4.50
C ALA A 298 -3.89 15.32 -3.02
N SER A 299 -2.93 15.29 -2.10
CA SER A 299 -3.19 15.19 -0.68
C SER A 299 -3.70 16.50 -0.10
N CYS A 300 -4.58 16.40 0.91
CA CYS A 300 -5.11 17.53 1.65
C CYS A 300 -4.41 17.68 3.01
N VAL A 301 -4.29 18.92 3.49
CA VAL A 301 -3.54 19.20 4.74
C VAL A 301 -4.16 18.55 5.98
N GLY A 302 -5.49 18.37 6.04
CA GLY A 302 -6.13 17.61 7.12
C GLY A 302 -5.65 16.15 7.16
N GLY A 303 -5.48 15.53 5.99
CA GLY A 303 -4.87 14.21 5.86
C GLY A 303 -3.40 14.20 6.28
N ASN A 304 -2.64 15.24 5.91
CA ASN A 304 -1.23 15.37 6.33
C ASN A 304 -1.09 15.42 7.84
N ILE A 305 -2.01 16.07 8.54
CA ILE A 305 -2.05 16.09 10.01
C ILE A 305 -2.43 14.71 10.55
N ALA A 306 -3.54 14.15 10.07
CA ALA A 306 -4.04 12.86 10.53
C ALA A 306 -2.99 11.73 10.40
N MET A 307 -2.13 11.81 9.39
CA MET A 307 -1.03 10.85 9.14
C MET A 307 0.31 11.27 9.76
N ASN A 308 0.44 12.51 10.26
CA ASN A 308 1.72 13.13 10.60
C ASN A 308 2.71 13.09 9.42
N ALA A 309 2.26 13.50 8.26
CA ALA A 309 3.00 13.37 7.01
C ALA A 309 4.34 14.11 7.02
N GLY A 310 5.31 13.55 6.35
CA GLY A 310 6.63 14.14 6.10
C GLY A 310 6.90 14.28 4.60
N GLY A 311 8.13 14.01 4.22
CA GLY A 311 8.68 14.05 2.88
C GLY A 311 10.19 14.22 2.95
N LYS A 312 10.83 14.60 1.85
CA LYS A 312 12.28 14.78 1.80
C LYS A 312 12.80 15.93 2.69
N LYS A 313 11.99 16.98 2.87
CA LYS A 313 12.33 18.13 3.70
C LYS A 313 12.32 17.83 5.20
N ALA A 314 11.73 16.69 5.61
CA ALA A 314 11.65 16.30 7.01
C ALA A 314 13.03 16.10 7.64
N VAL A 315 14.06 15.78 6.87
CA VAL A 315 15.44 15.70 7.37
C VAL A 315 15.88 17.00 8.05
N LEU A 316 15.44 18.15 7.58
CA LEU A 316 15.78 19.46 8.16
C LEU A 316 14.67 20.01 9.08
N TRP A 317 13.41 19.94 8.63
CA TRP A 317 12.29 20.63 9.29
C TRP A 317 11.28 19.71 9.98
N GLY A 318 11.49 18.39 9.95
CA GLY A 318 10.57 17.41 10.57
C GLY A 318 9.30 17.16 9.77
N THR A 319 8.32 16.56 10.45
CA THR A 319 7.01 16.15 9.92
C THR A 319 5.91 17.18 10.22
N ALA A 320 4.66 16.85 9.98
CA ALA A 320 3.53 17.74 10.21
C ALA A 320 3.47 18.28 11.65
N ILE A 321 3.70 17.44 12.68
CA ILE A 321 3.65 17.86 14.09
C ILE A 321 4.72 18.92 14.42
N ASP A 322 5.88 18.85 13.76
CA ASP A 322 6.97 19.78 13.97
C ASP A 322 6.62 21.19 13.44
N ASN A 323 5.63 21.28 12.54
CA ASN A 323 5.29 22.46 11.78
C ASN A 323 3.87 23.00 12.04
N LEU A 324 3.18 22.48 13.04
CA LEU A 324 1.85 22.93 13.44
C LEU A 324 1.90 23.91 14.63
N ALA A 325 1.30 25.09 14.44
CA ALA A 325 1.02 26.01 15.54
C ALA A 325 -0.28 25.67 16.26
N SER A 326 -1.32 25.28 15.49
CA SER A 326 -2.61 24.84 16.03
C SER A 326 -3.41 24.08 14.97
N TRP A 327 -4.40 23.30 15.43
CA TRP A 327 -5.40 22.68 14.57
C TRP A 327 -6.73 22.58 15.26
N ARG A 328 -7.79 22.48 14.46
CA ARG A 328 -9.16 22.27 14.92
C ARG A 328 -9.69 20.96 14.42
N MET A 329 -10.50 20.32 15.25
CA MET A 329 -11.17 19.08 14.90
C MET A 329 -12.54 19.01 15.58
N VAL A 330 -13.36 18.08 15.12
CA VAL A 330 -14.58 17.67 15.81
C VAL A 330 -14.30 16.33 16.47
N ASP A 331 -14.49 16.26 17.78
CA ASP A 331 -14.24 15.07 18.59
C ASP A 331 -15.37 14.01 18.45
N PRO A 332 -15.20 12.79 18.99
CA PRO A 332 -16.22 11.74 18.92
C PRO A 332 -17.53 12.01 19.67
N ASP A 333 -17.58 13.05 20.49
CA ASP A 333 -18.81 13.54 21.12
C ASP A 333 -19.53 14.58 20.25
N GLY A 334 -18.95 14.91 19.09
CA GLY A 334 -19.44 15.95 18.20
C GLY A 334 -19.23 17.38 18.70
N ASN A 335 -18.26 17.60 19.58
CA ASN A 335 -17.85 18.92 20.03
C ASN A 335 -16.63 19.39 19.25
N TRP A 336 -16.44 20.71 19.20
CA TRP A 336 -15.21 21.29 18.70
C TRP A 336 -14.07 21.07 19.67
N LEU A 337 -12.90 20.74 19.17
CA LEU A 337 -11.64 20.70 19.88
C LEU A 337 -10.61 21.53 19.14
N GLU A 338 -10.08 22.55 19.80
CA GLU A 338 -8.95 23.32 19.31
C GLU A 338 -7.71 22.92 20.11
N VAL A 339 -6.63 22.59 19.37
CA VAL A 339 -5.34 22.21 19.96
C VAL A 339 -4.33 23.27 19.55
N THR A 340 -3.71 23.92 20.52
CA THR A 340 -2.73 24.98 20.30
C THR A 340 -1.40 24.59 20.94
N ARG A 341 -0.32 24.59 20.14
CA ARG A 341 1.03 24.33 20.63
C ARG A 341 1.57 25.57 21.33
N LEU A 342 2.00 25.42 22.57
CA LEU A 342 2.67 26.46 23.35
C LEU A 342 4.19 26.33 23.22
N HIS A 343 4.90 27.44 23.32
CA HIS A 343 6.36 27.48 23.33
C HIS A 343 7.00 26.71 22.14
N HIS A 344 6.51 26.96 20.93
CA HIS A 344 6.97 26.27 19.73
C HIS A 344 8.48 26.48 19.51
N ASN A 345 9.26 25.39 19.50
CA ASN A 345 10.73 25.44 19.40
C ASN A 345 11.26 25.80 18.00
N MET A 346 10.40 26.00 17.00
CA MET A 346 10.75 26.24 15.60
C MET A 346 11.68 25.21 14.96
N GLY A 347 11.70 24.01 15.50
CA GLY A 347 12.49 22.86 15.13
C GLY A 347 11.74 21.57 15.38
N LYS A 348 12.44 20.44 15.36
CA LYS A 348 11.84 19.13 15.59
C LYS A 348 11.37 19.01 17.05
N ILE A 349 10.13 18.56 17.23
CA ILE A 349 9.47 18.51 18.53
C ILE A 349 10.20 17.58 19.53
N HIS A 350 10.80 16.49 19.02
CA HIS A 350 11.53 15.54 19.86
C HIS A 350 12.89 16.06 20.38
N ASP A 351 13.36 17.22 19.87
CA ASP A 351 14.57 17.88 20.37
C ASP A 351 14.27 18.71 21.63
N THR A 352 12.99 18.89 22.00
CA THR A 352 12.59 19.57 23.23
C THR A 352 12.54 18.60 24.39
N GLU A 353 12.84 19.07 25.61
CA GLU A 353 12.60 18.29 26.80
C GLU A 353 11.10 18.02 26.98
N TRP A 354 10.28 19.06 26.79
CA TRP A 354 8.83 19.04 26.89
C TRP A 354 8.18 19.79 25.75
N ALA A 355 7.10 19.22 25.23
CA ALA A 355 6.16 19.92 24.34
C ALA A 355 4.84 20.13 25.07
N GLU A 356 4.27 21.32 24.95
CA GLU A 356 3.06 21.71 25.66
C GLU A 356 1.95 22.07 24.67
N PHE A 357 0.74 21.58 24.94
CA PHE A 357 -0.44 21.81 24.10
C PHE A 357 -1.61 22.24 24.99
N GLU A 358 -2.29 23.32 24.60
CA GLU A 358 -3.57 23.70 25.17
C GLU A 358 -4.69 23.04 24.35
N LEU A 359 -5.54 22.28 25.01
CA LEU A 359 -6.72 21.62 24.44
C LEU A 359 -7.97 22.34 24.94
N THR A 360 -8.70 23.00 24.04
CA THR A 360 -9.90 23.76 24.38
C THR A 360 -11.11 23.20 23.64
N ARG A 361 -12.15 22.78 24.39
CA ARG A 361 -13.39 22.22 23.81
C ARG A 361 -14.52 23.23 23.83
N TYR A 362 -15.33 23.22 22.75
CA TYR A 362 -16.50 24.07 22.60
C TYR A 362 -17.70 23.26 22.08
N LYS A 363 -18.93 23.71 22.41
CA LYS A 363 -20.17 23.15 21.85
C LYS A 363 -20.29 23.50 20.35
N PRO A 364 -21.02 22.68 19.58
CA PRO A 364 -21.22 22.96 18.14
C PRO A 364 -21.70 24.36 17.81
N ASN A 365 -22.62 24.90 18.60
CA ASN A 365 -23.24 26.22 18.41
C ASN A 365 -22.37 27.40 18.86
N GLN A 366 -21.19 27.16 19.40
CA GLN A 366 -20.23 28.21 19.80
C GLN A 366 -19.33 28.65 18.64
N TYR A 367 -19.25 27.87 17.57
CA TYR A 367 -18.53 28.27 16.37
C TYR A 367 -19.28 29.38 15.63
N VAL A 368 -18.56 30.42 15.23
CA VAL A 368 -19.08 31.55 14.47
C VAL A 368 -18.18 31.80 13.27
N ALA A 369 -18.75 31.79 12.08
CA ALA A 369 -18.03 32.18 10.87
C ALA A 369 -17.67 33.67 10.98
N GLN A 370 -16.39 33.96 11.18
CA GLN A 370 -15.89 35.34 11.28
C GLN A 370 -14.58 35.46 10.49
N GLY A 371 -14.61 36.29 9.44
CA GLY A 371 -13.46 36.41 8.54
C GLY A 371 -13.07 35.06 7.89
N ALA A 372 -11.78 34.92 7.63
CA ALA A 372 -11.24 33.69 6.98
C ALA A 372 -11.17 32.47 7.90
N TYR A 373 -11.21 32.62 9.21
CA TYR A 373 -10.73 31.58 10.14
C TYR A 373 -11.80 31.08 11.13
N GLY A 374 -12.99 31.67 11.15
CA GLY A 374 -13.99 31.40 12.17
C GLY A 374 -13.47 31.69 13.61
N ALA A 375 -14.35 31.72 14.56
CA ALA A 375 -14.01 31.94 15.95
C ALA A 375 -14.97 31.18 16.88
N PHE A 376 -14.58 30.96 18.11
CA PHE A 376 -15.49 30.45 19.14
C PHE A 376 -15.98 31.60 20.00
N ARG A 377 -17.27 31.55 20.41
CA ARG A 377 -17.88 32.52 21.33
C ARG A 377 -18.37 31.85 22.60
N GLY A 378 -18.27 32.59 23.71
CA GLY A 378 -18.67 32.10 25.05
C GLY A 378 -17.59 31.27 25.70
N GLU A 379 -17.90 30.80 26.92
CA GLU A 379 -16.97 30.01 27.72
C GLU A 379 -16.80 28.60 27.11
N PRO A 380 -15.57 28.08 27.06
CA PRO A 380 -15.32 26.72 26.62
C PRO A 380 -15.94 25.69 27.55
N LEU A 381 -16.25 24.51 27.07
CA LEU A 381 -16.66 23.35 27.85
C LEU A 381 -15.55 22.91 28.81
N SER A 382 -14.33 22.89 28.29
CA SER A 382 -13.13 22.52 29.08
C SER A 382 -11.89 23.16 28.45
N ARG A 383 -10.89 23.39 29.32
CA ARG A 383 -9.53 23.73 28.90
C ARG A 383 -8.56 22.86 29.68
N GLU A 384 -7.66 22.23 28.94
CA GLU A 384 -6.69 21.27 29.49
C GLU A 384 -5.29 21.58 28.95
N LEU A 385 -4.28 21.52 29.78
CA LEU A 385 -2.89 21.60 29.38
C LEU A 385 -2.31 20.18 29.32
N LEU A 386 -1.93 19.76 28.12
CA LEU A 386 -1.25 18.49 27.85
C LEU A 386 0.24 18.75 27.72
N LYS A 387 1.05 18.09 28.54
CA LYS A 387 2.50 18.17 28.53
C LYS A 387 3.10 16.82 28.21
N ILE A 388 3.94 16.76 27.16
CA ILE A 388 4.50 15.52 26.63
C ILE A 388 6.01 15.67 26.53
N GLU A 389 6.75 14.68 27.00
CA GLU A 389 8.20 14.61 26.85
C GLU A 389 8.59 14.46 25.37
N GLY A 390 9.56 15.23 24.91
CA GLY A 390 9.96 15.28 23.50
C GLY A 390 10.29 13.91 22.91
N TYR A 391 11.00 13.07 23.64
CA TYR A 391 11.40 11.73 23.18
C TYR A 391 10.21 10.78 22.86
N LYS A 392 9.00 11.07 23.36
CA LYS A 392 7.79 10.28 23.08
C LYS A 392 7.22 10.49 21.69
N PHE A 393 7.61 11.56 21.01
CA PHE A 393 7.13 11.82 19.66
C PHE A 393 7.82 10.97 18.59
N ARG A 394 8.98 10.41 18.92
CA ARG A 394 9.75 9.59 17.98
C ARG A 394 10.75 8.72 18.76
N ARG A 395 10.88 7.46 18.37
CA ARG A 395 11.89 6.57 18.95
C ARG A 395 13.30 7.16 18.75
N VAL A 396 14.10 7.11 19.78
CA VAL A 396 15.47 7.62 19.77
C VAL A 396 16.30 6.94 18.70
N GLY A 397 17.07 7.71 17.94
CA GLY A 397 17.93 7.21 16.86
C GLY A 397 17.24 7.08 15.49
N LEU A 398 15.94 7.31 15.41
CA LEU A 398 15.21 7.28 14.14
C LEU A 398 14.94 8.70 13.60
N GLY A 399 14.90 8.81 12.26
CA GLY A 399 14.60 10.08 11.58
C GLY A 399 13.10 10.42 11.56
N LYS A 400 12.23 9.40 11.50
CA LYS A 400 10.77 9.48 11.53
C LYS A 400 10.20 8.31 12.32
N ASP A 401 8.99 8.47 12.87
CA ASP A 401 8.25 7.39 13.51
C ASP A 401 6.77 7.78 13.62
N VAL A 402 5.89 7.07 12.92
CA VAL A 402 4.44 7.23 13.02
C VAL A 402 3.75 5.94 13.48
N THR A 403 4.50 5.07 14.14
CA THR A 403 3.99 3.78 14.62
C THR A 403 3.13 3.94 15.87
N ASP A 404 3.55 4.79 16.82
CA ASP A 404 2.76 5.04 18.04
C ASP A 404 1.50 5.87 17.74
N LYS A 405 0.34 5.25 17.82
CA LYS A 405 -0.96 5.90 17.63
C LYS A 405 -1.45 6.68 18.86
N VAL A 406 -0.87 6.45 20.02
CA VAL A 406 -1.34 7.09 21.25
C VAL A 406 -0.76 8.49 21.40
N LEU A 407 0.53 8.69 21.10
CA LEU A 407 1.25 9.96 21.28
C LEU A 407 0.89 10.63 22.62
N ALA A 408 1.00 9.86 23.71
CA ALA A 408 0.64 10.32 25.05
C ALA A 408 -0.75 10.98 25.17
N GLY A 409 -1.67 10.66 24.25
CA GLY A 409 -3.05 11.18 24.23
C GLY A 409 -3.27 12.46 23.43
N LEU A 410 -2.29 12.93 22.68
CA LEU A 410 -2.45 14.12 21.82
C LEU A 410 -3.48 13.87 20.70
N PRO A 411 -4.60 14.62 20.62
CA PRO A 411 -5.68 14.32 19.69
C PRO A 411 -5.36 14.70 18.23
N GLY A 412 -5.98 13.99 17.28
CA GLY A 412 -6.03 14.33 15.85
C GLY A 412 -4.79 13.95 15.07
N ILE A 413 -3.62 14.33 15.55
CA ILE A 413 -2.36 14.09 14.86
C ILE A 413 -1.93 12.62 14.95
N GLN A 414 -1.46 12.05 13.83
CA GLN A 414 -0.99 10.64 13.77
C GLN A 414 -2.08 9.60 14.12
N LYS A 415 -3.35 10.02 14.18
CA LYS A 415 -4.49 9.19 14.55
C LYS A 415 -5.25 8.60 13.37
N GLU A 416 -4.92 9.00 12.15
CA GLU A 416 -5.55 8.51 10.90
C GLU A 416 -7.09 8.70 10.89
N GLY A 417 -7.56 9.73 11.63
CA GLY A 417 -8.98 10.07 11.71
C GLY A 417 -9.82 9.19 12.65
N CYS A 418 -9.20 8.32 13.46
CA CYS A 418 -9.93 7.42 14.35
C CYS A 418 -10.39 8.04 15.68
N ASP A 419 -9.99 9.28 15.99
CA ASP A 419 -10.35 10.00 17.21
C ASP A 419 -11.07 11.34 16.95
N GLY A 420 -11.49 11.57 15.69
CA GLY A 420 -12.23 12.75 15.30
C GLY A 420 -11.88 13.21 13.88
N LEU A 421 -12.45 14.33 13.49
CA LEU A 421 -12.37 14.88 12.14
C LEU A 421 -11.69 16.25 12.17
N ILE A 422 -10.50 16.34 11.56
CA ILE A 422 -9.75 17.60 11.43
C ILE A 422 -10.45 18.52 10.41
N THR A 423 -10.60 19.79 10.75
CA THR A 423 -11.34 20.78 9.94
C THR A 423 -10.49 21.93 9.44
N SER A 424 -9.50 22.37 10.21
CA SER A 424 -8.58 23.44 9.82
C SER A 424 -7.30 23.40 10.66
N CYS A 425 -6.30 24.15 10.23
CA CYS A 425 -5.02 24.24 10.94
C CYS A 425 -4.30 25.55 10.66
N ARG A 426 -3.29 25.86 11.48
CA ARG A 426 -2.31 26.92 11.23
C ARG A 426 -0.92 26.30 11.18
N TRP A 427 -0.28 26.45 10.03
CA TRP A 427 1.08 25.98 9.78
C TRP A 427 2.12 27.02 10.13
N VAL A 428 3.26 26.58 10.61
CA VAL A 428 4.48 27.36 10.72
C VAL A 428 5.26 27.25 9.41
N LEU A 429 5.78 28.38 8.94
CA LEU A 429 6.61 28.47 7.74
C LEU A 429 8.04 28.85 8.12
N HIS A 430 9.00 28.28 7.42
CA HIS A 430 10.43 28.48 7.70
C HIS A 430 11.05 29.49 6.76
N ARG A 431 12.13 30.12 7.19
CA ARG A 431 12.92 31.00 6.34
C ARG A 431 13.57 30.18 5.20
N MET A 432 13.47 30.68 3.99
CA MET A 432 14.15 30.06 2.86
C MET A 432 15.67 30.34 2.95
N PRO A 433 16.53 29.30 2.86
CA PRO A 433 17.96 29.50 2.75
C PRO A 433 18.32 30.26 1.47
N LYS A 434 19.38 31.13 1.52
CA LYS A 434 19.75 31.98 0.41
C LYS A 434 20.36 31.19 -0.75
N HIS A 435 21.13 30.15 -0.44
CA HIS A 435 21.88 29.37 -1.42
C HIS A 435 21.47 27.88 -1.32
N ILE A 436 21.29 27.27 -2.47
CA ILE A 436 20.93 25.85 -2.60
C ILE A 436 21.78 25.23 -3.70
N ARG A 437 22.41 24.09 -3.41
CA ARG A 437 23.08 23.24 -4.40
C ARG A 437 22.52 21.83 -4.32
N THR A 438 22.11 21.28 -5.46
CA THR A 438 21.64 19.90 -5.53
C THR A 438 22.77 19.00 -6.00
N VAL A 439 23.08 17.98 -5.24
CA VAL A 439 24.05 16.94 -5.62
C VAL A 439 23.31 15.73 -6.16
N CYS A 440 23.90 15.08 -7.18
CA CYS A 440 23.47 13.77 -7.67
C CYS A 440 24.70 12.86 -7.67
N LEU A 441 24.64 11.78 -6.92
CA LEU A 441 25.74 10.86 -6.69
C LEU A 441 25.37 9.48 -7.26
N GLU A 442 26.07 9.01 -8.28
CA GLU A 442 25.85 7.73 -8.95
C GLU A 442 26.90 6.73 -8.49
N PHE A 443 26.49 5.61 -7.90
CA PHE A 443 27.39 4.57 -7.39
C PHE A 443 27.33 3.34 -8.30
N PHE A 444 28.51 2.84 -8.68
CA PHE A 444 28.69 1.74 -9.64
C PHE A 444 29.21 0.45 -9.00
N GLY A 445 29.70 0.53 -7.76
CA GLY A 445 30.09 -0.62 -6.92
C GLY A 445 28.88 -1.35 -6.33
N ASN A 446 29.16 -2.27 -5.40
CA ASN A 446 28.08 -2.96 -4.66
C ASN A 446 27.28 -1.96 -3.82
N ALA A 447 25.96 -2.17 -3.71
CA ALA A 447 25.09 -1.33 -2.88
C ALA A 447 25.55 -1.33 -1.40
N GLN A 448 26.03 -2.46 -0.91
CA GLN A 448 26.57 -2.60 0.45
C GLN A 448 27.73 -1.63 0.74
N ASP A 449 28.62 -1.44 -0.24
CA ASP A 449 29.77 -0.54 -0.10
C ASP A 449 29.38 0.94 -0.26
N ALA A 450 28.30 1.20 -0.99
CA ALA A 450 27.79 2.54 -1.27
C ALA A 450 26.90 3.10 -0.15
N VAL A 451 26.05 2.26 0.48
CA VAL A 451 25.08 2.68 1.50
C VAL A 451 25.72 3.40 2.70
N PRO A 452 26.91 3.02 3.22
CA PRO A 452 27.56 3.78 4.30
C PRO A 452 27.86 5.24 3.94
N SER A 453 27.91 5.62 2.65
CA SER A 453 28.06 7.01 2.26
C SER A 453 26.90 7.90 2.73
N ILE A 454 25.72 7.33 2.92
CA ILE A 454 24.55 8.04 3.48
C ILE A 454 24.86 8.53 4.89
N VAL A 455 25.43 7.66 5.72
CA VAL A 455 25.82 7.98 7.10
C VAL A 455 26.91 9.03 7.11
N GLU A 456 27.97 8.83 6.31
CA GLU A 456 29.11 9.75 6.24
C GLU A 456 28.71 11.15 5.78
N ILE A 457 27.83 11.24 4.77
CA ILE A 457 27.29 12.51 4.27
C ILE A 457 26.43 13.19 5.36
N LYS A 458 25.59 12.41 6.04
CA LYS A 458 24.72 12.91 7.11
C LYS A 458 25.54 13.41 8.28
N ASP A 459 26.48 12.62 8.78
CA ASP A 459 27.36 12.97 9.91
C ASP A 459 28.18 14.24 9.60
N PHE A 460 28.71 14.34 8.39
CA PHE A 460 29.44 15.52 7.96
C PHE A 460 28.53 16.77 7.98
N LEU A 461 27.33 16.70 7.37
CA LEU A 461 26.43 17.85 7.27
C LEU A 461 25.76 18.20 8.61
N ASP A 462 25.62 17.24 9.53
CA ASP A 462 25.13 17.49 10.90
C ASP A 462 26.11 18.35 11.72
N THR A 463 27.41 18.37 11.37
CA THR A 463 28.37 19.31 11.93
C THR A 463 28.13 20.77 11.51
N LYS A 464 27.22 21.00 10.55
CA LYS A 464 26.87 22.31 9.98
C LYS A 464 28.09 23.10 9.50
N PRO A 465 28.92 22.53 8.60
CA PRO A 465 30.17 23.11 8.21
C PRO A 465 29.97 24.49 7.54
N GLY A 466 30.41 25.57 8.20
CA GLY A 466 30.19 26.95 7.78
C GLY A 466 28.73 27.37 7.71
N GLY A 467 27.82 26.67 8.41
CA GLY A 467 26.39 26.92 8.33
C GLY A 467 25.66 26.19 7.21
N ALA A 468 26.33 25.32 6.46
CA ALA A 468 25.70 24.46 5.45
C ALA A 468 24.88 23.35 6.12
N LEU A 469 23.68 23.08 5.57
CA LEU A 469 22.69 22.14 6.12
C LEU A 469 22.22 21.17 5.03
N LEU A 470 21.84 19.96 5.44
CA LEU A 470 21.15 18.99 4.58
C LEU A 470 19.64 19.26 4.60
N ALA A 471 19.08 19.65 3.45
CA ALA A 471 17.65 19.95 3.32
C ALA A 471 16.83 18.83 2.61
N GLY A 472 17.48 17.80 2.14
CA GLY A 472 16.90 16.62 1.52
C GLY A 472 17.97 15.66 1.08
N LEU A 473 17.73 14.36 1.23
CA LEU A 473 18.59 13.30 0.70
C LEU A 473 17.73 12.10 0.35
N GLU A 474 17.66 11.78 -0.93
CA GLU A 474 16.87 10.68 -1.47
C GLU A 474 17.78 9.59 -2.05
N HIS A 475 17.37 8.35 -1.85
CA HIS A 475 18.06 7.18 -2.38
C HIS A 475 17.17 6.44 -3.38
N LEU A 476 17.73 5.96 -4.48
CA LEU A 476 17.08 5.14 -5.50
C LEU A 476 17.94 3.91 -5.76
N ASP A 477 17.37 2.70 -5.65
CA ASP A 477 18.09 1.46 -5.97
C ASP A 477 18.10 1.16 -7.49
N GLU A 478 18.88 0.18 -7.93
CA GLU A 478 19.02 -0.22 -9.33
C GLU A 478 17.67 -0.63 -9.94
N ARG A 479 16.79 -1.30 -9.18
CA ARG A 479 15.47 -1.75 -9.65
C ARG A 479 14.54 -0.58 -9.87
N TYR A 480 14.56 0.37 -8.96
CA TYR A 480 13.82 1.62 -9.11
C TYR A 480 14.32 2.41 -10.33
N LEU A 481 15.63 2.59 -10.46
CA LEU A 481 16.25 3.32 -11.58
C LEU A 481 15.86 2.72 -12.94
N ARG A 482 15.85 1.40 -13.04
CA ARG A 482 15.39 0.69 -14.26
C ARG A 482 13.91 0.90 -14.52
N ALA A 483 13.08 0.84 -13.50
CA ALA A 483 11.63 0.98 -13.63
C ALA A 483 11.23 2.39 -14.10
N VAL A 484 11.88 3.44 -13.61
CA VAL A 484 11.60 4.84 -13.98
C VAL A 484 12.30 5.28 -15.28
N GLY A 485 13.17 4.44 -15.85
CA GLY A 485 13.96 4.77 -17.04
C GLY A 485 14.98 5.88 -16.77
N TYR A 486 15.70 5.76 -15.64
CA TYR A 486 16.70 6.73 -15.23
C TYR A 486 17.79 6.93 -16.31
N SER A 487 18.13 8.18 -16.57
CA SER A 487 19.22 8.56 -17.47
C SER A 487 20.45 8.92 -16.65
N THR A 488 21.50 8.06 -16.74
CA THR A 488 22.76 8.30 -16.04
C THR A 488 23.42 9.61 -16.51
N LYS A 489 24.03 10.31 -15.60
CA LYS A 489 24.82 11.53 -15.85
C LYS A 489 26.29 11.20 -16.09
N SER A 490 26.71 10.04 -15.61
CA SER A 490 28.06 9.49 -15.83
C SER A 490 28.27 9.07 -17.29
N LYS A 491 29.51 9.27 -17.78
CA LYS A 491 29.95 8.81 -19.11
C LYS A 491 30.33 7.32 -19.14
N ARG A 492 30.17 6.56 -18.05
CA ARG A 492 30.55 5.13 -17.94
C ARG A 492 29.73 4.20 -18.83
N GLY A 493 28.56 4.65 -19.33
CA GLY A 493 27.69 3.84 -20.19
C GLY A 493 27.00 2.65 -19.51
N VAL A 494 27.09 2.56 -18.19
CA VAL A 494 26.44 1.52 -17.37
C VAL A 494 25.45 2.15 -16.39
N MET A 495 24.41 1.41 -16.03
CA MET A 495 23.43 1.84 -15.02
C MET A 495 24.06 1.81 -13.63
N PRO A 496 23.95 2.87 -12.84
CA PRO A 496 24.40 2.84 -11.45
C PRO A 496 23.59 1.84 -10.62
N LYS A 497 24.19 1.30 -9.59
CA LYS A 497 23.57 0.40 -8.62
C LYS A 497 22.75 1.16 -7.58
N MET A 498 23.14 2.40 -7.33
CA MET A 498 22.50 3.30 -6.38
C MET A 498 22.68 4.74 -6.85
N VAL A 499 21.67 5.57 -6.64
CA VAL A 499 21.73 7.01 -6.84
C VAL A 499 21.29 7.71 -5.56
N LEU A 500 22.06 8.71 -5.11
CA LEU A 500 21.64 9.66 -4.08
C LEU A 500 21.41 11.03 -4.73
N ILE A 501 20.30 11.68 -4.38
CA ILE A 501 20.00 13.07 -4.79
C ILE A 501 19.76 13.86 -3.51
N GLY A 502 20.49 14.96 -3.32
CA GLY A 502 20.38 15.75 -2.10
C GLY A 502 20.48 17.25 -2.31
N ASP A 503 19.78 18.02 -1.46
CA ASP A 503 19.88 19.48 -1.41
C ASP A 503 20.73 19.91 -0.21
N ILE A 504 21.80 20.63 -0.48
CA ILE A 504 22.66 21.30 0.51
C ILE A 504 22.34 22.77 0.47
N VAL A 505 22.01 23.33 1.62
CA VAL A 505 21.50 24.71 1.73
C VAL A 505 22.27 25.51 2.78
N GLY A 506 22.24 26.84 2.66
CA GLY A 506 22.87 27.74 3.64
C GLY A 506 22.73 29.19 3.26
N ASP A 507 23.28 30.08 4.09
CA ASP A 507 23.27 31.54 3.84
C ASP A 507 24.57 32.05 3.25
N ASP A 508 25.63 31.25 3.26
CA ASP A 508 26.94 31.51 2.69
C ASP A 508 27.20 30.59 1.49
N ASP A 509 27.33 31.18 0.29
CA ASP A 509 27.50 30.40 -0.95
C ASP A 509 28.80 29.58 -0.97
N ASP A 510 29.89 30.15 -0.44
CA ASP A 510 31.18 29.47 -0.39
C ASP A 510 31.15 28.26 0.58
N ALA A 511 30.41 28.38 1.70
CA ALA A 511 30.23 27.27 2.63
C ALA A 511 29.41 26.14 2.00
N VAL A 512 28.29 26.49 1.30
CA VAL A 512 27.47 25.52 0.59
C VAL A 512 28.26 24.85 -0.55
N ALA A 513 29.12 25.62 -1.25
CA ALA A 513 30.00 25.10 -2.29
C ALA A 513 31.04 24.10 -1.76
N ARG A 514 31.73 24.45 -0.66
CA ARG A 514 32.68 23.57 -0.01
C ARG A 514 32.02 22.30 0.52
N ALA A 515 30.84 22.44 1.15
CA ALA A 515 30.09 21.29 1.64
C ALA A 515 29.69 20.36 0.49
N GLY A 516 29.19 20.90 -0.63
CA GLY A 516 28.85 20.10 -1.82
C GLY A 516 30.06 19.36 -2.40
N SER A 517 31.23 20.02 -2.44
CA SER A 517 32.49 19.40 -2.90
C SER A 517 32.95 18.27 -1.99
N GLU A 518 32.81 18.42 -0.66
CA GLU A 518 33.16 17.38 0.30
C GLU A 518 32.20 16.17 0.19
N VAL A 519 30.90 16.41 0.01
CA VAL A 519 29.92 15.33 -0.24
C VAL A 519 30.29 14.52 -1.49
N ILE A 520 30.72 15.17 -2.56
CA ILE A 520 31.23 14.48 -3.77
C ILE A 520 32.48 13.68 -3.45
N ARG A 521 33.41 14.24 -2.69
CA ARG A 521 34.64 13.54 -2.30
C ARG A 521 34.31 12.24 -1.52
N LEU A 522 33.40 12.31 -0.58
CA LEU A 522 32.92 11.13 0.18
C LEU A 522 32.34 10.07 -0.76
N ALA A 523 31.46 10.46 -1.70
CA ALA A 523 30.86 9.55 -2.67
C ALA A 523 31.93 8.92 -3.59
N ASN A 524 32.91 9.70 -4.08
CA ASN A 524 33.97 9.22 -4.95
C ASN A 524 34.89 8.20 -4.24
N GLY A 525 35.08 8.33 -2.93
CA GLY A 525 35.80 7.35 -2.11
C GLY A 525 35.13 5.97 -2.04
N ARG A 526 33.85 5.86 -2.47
CA ARG A 526 33.05 4.63 -2.47
C ARG A 526 32.61 4.20 -3.88
N ALA A 527 33.47 4.35 -4.87
CA ALA A 527 33.19 4.04 -6.27
C ALA A 527 32.01 4.81 -6.86
N GLY A 528 31.68 5.98 -6.30
CA GLY A 528 30.69 6.92 -6.80
C GLY A 528 31.23 7.88 -7.82
N GLU A 529 30.34 8.62 -8.45
CA GLU A 529 30.61 9.77 -9.30
C GLU A 529 29.57 10.86 -9.01
N GLY A 530 30.03 12.05 -8.60
CA GLY A 530 29.15 13.11 -8.12
C GLY A 530 29.02 14.28 -9.09
N PHE A 531 27.82 14.85 -9.17
CA PHE A 531 27.44 16.00 -9.99
C PHE A 531 26.74 17.05 -9.14
N ILE A 532 27.00 18.34 -9.42
CA ILE A 532 26.36 19.49 -8.74
C ILE A 532 25.51 20.26 -9.72
N ALA A 533 24.26 20.54 -9.34
CA ALA A 533 23.38 21.48 -10.02
C ALA A 533 23.21 22.74 -9.16
N ILE A 534 23.42 23.91 -9.77
CA ILE A 534 23.33 25.22 -9.11
C ILE A 534 22.07 25.95 -9.55
N SER A 535 21.80 26.02 -10.88
CA SER A 535 20.64 26.74 -11.38
C SER A 535 19.32 26.05 -11.01
N PRO A 536 18.22 26.77 -10.82
CA PRO A 536 16.92 26.19 -10.52
C PRO A 536 16.49 25.13 -11.54
N GLU A 537 16.76 25.32 -12.83
CA GLU A 537 16.42 24.40 -13.92
C GLU A 537 17.21 23.11 -13.82
N ALA A 538 18.54 23.19 -13.58
CA ALA A 538 19.41 22.02 -13.40
C ALA A 538 19.02 21.22 -12.16
N ARG A 539 18.70 21.90 -11.04
CA ARG A 539 18.18 21.27 -9.81
C ARG A 539 16.86 20.55 -10.06
N LYS A 540 15.90 21.21 -10.74
CA LYS A 540 14.63 20.59 -11.12
C LYS A 540 14.83 19.35 -11.99
N ALA A 541 15.78 19.38 -12.91
CA ALA A 541 16.11 18.21 -13.75
C ALA A 541 16.64 17.03 -12.93
N PHE A 542 17.47 17.25 -11.90
CA PHE A 542 17.95 16.18 -11.01
C PHE A 542 16.81 15.55 -10.22
N TRP A 543 15.84 16.35 -9.76
CA TRP A 543 14.68 15.87 -9.03
C TRP A 543 13.58 15.22 -9.89
N ALA A 544 13.57 15.43 -11.21
CA ALA A 544 12.55 14.94 -12.12
C ALA A 544 12.44 13.41 -12.14
N ASP A 545 13.58 12.71 -12.05
CA ASP A 545 13.60 11.24 -12.04
C ASP A 545 12.97 10.66 -10.77
N ARG A 546 13.06 11.38 -9.64
CA ARG A 546 12.43 10.99 -8.38
C ARG A 546 10.90 11.11 -8.41
N ALA A 547 10.36 12.04 -9.19
CA ALA A 547 8.91 12.27 -9.27
C ALA A 547 8.16 11.15 -10.02
N ARG A 548 8.86 10.24 -10.74
CA ARG A 548 8.25 9.21 -11.59
C ARG A 548 7.86 7.92 -10.87
N THR A 549 7.52 7.99 -9.58
CA THR A 549 7.21 6.79 -8.77
C THR A 549 6.10 5.90 -9.33
N ALA A 550 5.11 6.47 -10.03
CA ALA A 550 4.04 5.72 -10.68
C ALA A 550 4.53 4.79 -11.81
N ALA A 551 5.71 5.06 -12.39
CA ALA A 551 6.28 4.25 -13.46
C ALA A 551 6.63 2.82 -13.02
N ILE A 552 6.80 2.55 -11.72
CA ILE A 552 7.11 1.21 -11.20
C ILE A 552 5.95 0.24 -11.46
N ALA A 553 4.70 0.70 -11.38
CA ALA A 553 3.52 -0.13 -11.66
C ALA A 553 3.27 -0.37 -13.15
N ARG A 554 3.95 0.36 -14.05
CA ARG A 554 3.74 0.27 -15.51
C ARG A 554 3.98 -1.11 -16.10
N HIS A 555 4.86 -1.92 -15.49
CA HIS A 555 5.22 -3.24 -15.98
C HIS A 555 4.20 -4.33 -15.67
N THR A 556 3.28 -4.09 -14.74
CA THR A 556 2.34 -5.10 -14.21
C THR A 556 0.89 -4.84 -14.56
N ASN A 557 0.54 -3.69 -15.12
CA ASN A 557 -0.86 -3.22 -15.31
C ASN A 557 -1.66 -3.17 -14.00
N ALA A 558 -0.99 -2.98 -12.87
CA ALA A 558 -1.59 -3.15 -11.57
C ALA A 558 -1.25 -2.01 -10.65
N PHE A 559 -1.53 -2.22 -9.39
CA PHE A 559 -1.13 -1.32 -8.33
C PHE A 559 0.24 -1.75 -7.76
N LYS A 560 0.79 -0.91 -6.93
CA LYS A 560 1.97 -1.23 -6.13
C LYS A 560 1.59 -1.26 -4.66
N ILE A 561 2.02 -2.28 -3.95
CA ILE A 561 2.10 -2.24 -2.50
C ILE A 561 3.29 -1.31 -2.18
N ASN A 562 3.02 -0.27 -1.40
CA ASN A 562 4.04 0.71 -1.02
C ASN A 562 4.08 0.82 0.49
N GLU A 563 4.85 -0.06 1.11
CA GLU A 563 5.07 -0.03 2.55
C GLU A 563 6.29 0.79 2.90
N ASP A 564 6.24 1.46 4.04
CA ASP A 564 7.37 2.21 4.55
C ASP A 564 7.80 1.69 5.92
N VAL A 565 9.10 1.71 6.15
CA VAL A 565 9.73 1.41 7.44
C VAL A 565 10.78 2.47 7.74
N VAL A 566 11.21 2.59 8.98
CA VAL A 566 12.37 3.43 9.32
C VAL A 566 13.43 2.58 9.99
N ILE A 567 14.64 2.68 9.47
CA ILE A 567 15.79 1.92 9.94
C ILE A 567 16.81 2.89 10.53
N PRO A 568 17.43 2.59 11.68
CA PRO A 568 18.57 3.37 12.16
C PRO A 568 19.65 3.48 11.10
N LEU A 569 20.09 4.69 10.78
CA LEU A 569 21.03 4.93 9.67
C LEU A 569 22.28 4.03 9.69
N PRO A 570 22.95 3.76 10.84
CA PRO A 570 24.09 2.85 10.87
C PRO A 570 23.77 1.42 10.43
N ARG A 571 22.51 0.97 10.54
CA ARG A 571 22.06 -0.37 10.17
C ARG A 571 21.46 -0.47 8.77
N MET A 572 21.47 0.61 8.00
CA MET A 572 20.87 0.66 6.67
C MET A 572 21.52 -0.32 5.69
N GLY A 573 22.82 -0.59 5.83
CA GLY A 573 23.53 -1.61 5.02
C GLY A 573 23.01 -3.02 5.27
N GLU A 574 22.72 -3.38 6.53
CA GLU A 574 22.13 -4.68 6.92
C GLU A 574 20.72 -4.82 6.33
N TYR A 575 19.92 -3.74 6.41
CA TYR A 575 18.58 -3.72 5.82
C TYR A 575 18.64 -3.96 4.30
N THR A 576 19.51 -3.23 3.59
CA THR A 576 19.63 -3.37 2.13
C THR A 576 20.02 -4.81 1.75
N ASN A 577 20.95 -5.44 2.49
CA ASN A 577 21.33 -6.84 2.27
C ASN A 577 20.17 -7.81 2.50
N ALA A 578 19.39 -7.60 3.55
CA ALA A 578 18.20 -8.43 3.82
C ALA A 578 17.16 -8.33 2.70
N ILE A 579 16.92 -7.12 2.16
CA ILE A 579 16.02 -6.94 1.02
C ILE A 579 16.57 -7.58 -0.26
N GLU A 580 17.87 -7.48 -0.51
CA GLU A 580 18.51 -8.18 -1.64
C GLU A 580 18.37 -9.70 -1.49
N ARG A 581 18.51 -10.24 -0.28
CA ARG A 581 18.25 -11.64 0.00
C ARG A 581 16.82 -12.05 -0.36
N ILE A 582 15.82 -11.26 0.06
CA ILE A 582 14.41 -11.48 -0.30
C ILE A 582 14.24 -11.47 -1.82
N ASN A 583 14.83 -10.51 -2.52
CA ASN A 583 14.76 -10.41 -3.98
C ASN A 583 15.41 -11.61 -4.71
N ILE A 584 16.53 -12.12 -4.21
CA ILE A 584 17.20 -13.30 -4.76
C ILE A 584 16.28 -14.52 -4.63
N GLU A 585 15.71 -14.74 -3.46
CA GLU A 585 14.80 -15.85 -3.19
C GLU A 585 13.54 -15.77 -4.06
N LEU A 586 12.88 -14.59 -4.14
CA LEU A 586 11.72 -14.37 -5.02
C LEU A 586 12.07 -14.64 -6.50
N SER A 587 13.25 -14.20 -6.93
CA SER A 587 13.72 -14.40 -8.30
C SER A 587 13.94 -15.89 -8.63
N ILE A 588 14.55 -16.66 -7.73
CA ILE A 588 14.78 -18.08 -7.94
C ILE A 588 13.46 -18.85 -7.85
N SER A 589 12.61 -18.54 -6.87
CA SER A 589 11.26 -19.12 -6.74
C SER A 589 10.44 -18.96 -8.03
N ASN A 590 10.40 -17.75 -8.59
CA ASN A 590 9.72 -17.49 -9.86
C ASN A 590 10.30 -18.31 -11.02
N LYS A 591 11.62 -18.52 -11.06
CA LYS A 591 12.28 -19.35 -12.09
C LYS A 591 12.00 -20.85 -11.91
N LEU A 592 11.85 -21.32 -10.67
CA LEU A 592 11.41 -22.69 -10.39
C LEU A 592 9.93 -22.91 -10.80
N LYS A 593 9.07 -21.89 -10.65
CA LYS A 593 7.71 -21.92 -11.23
C LYS A 593 7.77 -22.00 -12.76
N LEU A 594 8.71 -21.28 -13.38
CA LEU A 594 8.92 -21.30 -14.82
C LEU A 594 9.31 -22.70 -15.34
N THR A 595 10.23 -23.43 -14.68
CA THR A 595 10.61 -24.78 -15.13
C THR A 595 9.43 -25.74 -15.16
N ARG A 596 8.54 -25.64 -14.15
CA ARG A 596 7.31 -26.45 -14.08
C ARG A 596 6.33 -26.09 -15.20
N ALA A 597 6.12 -24.79 -15.46
CA ALA A 597 5.23 -24.34 -16.52
C ALA A 597 5.77 -24.72 -17.92
N LEU A 598 7.08 -24.63 -18.15
CA LEU A 598 7.71 -25.05 -19.40
C LEU A 598 7.57 -26.56 -19.63
N ARG A 599 7.68 -27.37 -18.56
CA ARG A 599 7.44 -28.81 -18.63
C ARG A 599 6.00 -29.12 -19.06
N GLN A 600 5.03 -28.39 -18.50
CA GLN A 600 3.64 -28.52 -18.93
C GLN A 600 3.46 -28.13 -20.40
N THR A 601 4.06 -27.01 -20.83
CA THR A 601 4.03 -26.58 -22.23
C THR A 601 4.60 -27.63 -23.19
N LEU A 602 5.73 -28.26 -22.85
CA LEU A 602 6.33 -29.35 -23.67
C LEU A 602 5.47 -30.60 -23.72
N ASN A 603 4.69 -30.88 -22.67
CA ASN A 603 3.79 -32.03 -22.61
C ASN A 603 2.42 -31.77 -23.25
N ASP A 604 2.11 -30.53 -23.61
CA ASP A 604 0.81 -30.14 -24.17
C ASP A 604 0.59 -30.87 -25.51
N ALA A 605 -0.61 -31.44 -25.71
CA ALA A 605 -1.01 -32.10 -26.94
C ALA A 605 -0.94 -31.19 -28.20
N GLN A 606 -1.15 -29.85 -28.00
CA GLN A 606 -0.98 -28.88 -29.10
C GLN A 606 0.47 -28.79 -29.56
N VAL A 607 1.44 -28.79 -28.65
CA VAL A 607 2.87 -28.79 -28.99
C VAL A 607 3.20 -30.01 -29.85
N ARG A 608 2.74 -31.19 -29.42
CA ARG A 608 2.93 -32.44 -30.18
C ARG A 608 2.21 -32.40 -31.51
N GLY A 609 0.98 -31.92 -31.59
CA GLY A 609 0.18 -31.78 -32.81
C GLY A 609 0.82 -30.85 -33.86
N VAL A 610 1.30 -29.68 -33.42
CA VAL A 610 1.97 -28.72 -34.31
C VAL A 610 3.25 -29.29 -34.92
N LEU A 611 4.01 -30.07 -34.16
CA LEU A 611 5.24 -30.69 -34.64
C LEU A 611 5.00 -31.83 -35.63
N LEU A 612 3.86 -32.52 -35.54
CA LEU A 612 3.49 -33.61 -36.44
C LEU A 612 2.87 -33.12 -37.76
N LEU A 613 2.33 -31.88 -37.78
CA LEU A 613 1.66 -31.30 -38.97
C LEU A 613 2.61 -30.62 -39.98
N ASN A 614 3.88 -30.38 -39.61
CA ASN A 614 4.84 -29.75 -40.51
C ASN A 614 5.24 -30.66 -41.69
N LYS A 615 5.37 -30.06 -42.91
CA LYS A 615 5.62 -30.77 -44.18
C LYS A 615 6.88 -31.66 -44.15
N THR A 616 6.78 -32.82 -44.78
CA THR A 616 7.82 -33.82 -44.99
C THR A 616 8.97 -33.31 -45.85
N GLU A 617 10.22 -33.54 -45.47
CA GLU A 617 11.30 -33.72 -46.40
C GLU A 617 11.14 -35.10 -47.10
N ASP A 618 11.46 -35.21 -48.40
CA ASP A 618 11.24 -36.40 -49.14
C ASP A 618 12.01 -37.60 -48.55
N GLY A 619 11.27 -38.63 -48.10
CA GLY A 619 11.81 -39.89 -47.63
C GLY A 619 11.60 -40.23 -46.15
N GLU A 620 11.16 -39.32 -45.29
CA GLU A 620 10.88 -39.60 -43.86
C GLU A 620 9.49 -40.20 -43.64
N THR A 621 9.41 -41.26 -42.86
CA THR A 621 8.13 -41.82 -42.41
C THR A 621 7.55 -41.04 -41.21
N GLN A 622 6.22 -41.11 -41.00
CA GLN A 622 5.57 -40.50 -39.85
C GLN A 622 6.11 -41.07 -38.51
N GLN A 623 6.59 -42.32 -38.56
CA GLN A 623 7.14 -43.02 -37.42
C GLN A 623 8.54 -42.48 -37.05
N ASP A 624 9.38 -42.17 -38.04
CA ASP A 624 10.72 -41.61 -37.84
C ASP A 624 10.63 -40.20 -37.20
N ARG A 625 9.67 -39.42 -37.62
CA ARG A 625 9.41 -38.08 -37.06
C ARG A 625 8.91 -38.14 -35.63
N GLN A 626 8.00 -39.05 -35.34
CA GLN A 626 7.53 -39.24 -33.98
C GLN A 626 8.69 -39.60 -33.07
N ALA A 627 9.56 -40.54 -33.48
CA ALA A 627 10.73 -40.93 -32.73
C ALA A 627 11.74 -39.79 -32.52
N GLU A 628 11.99 -38.96 -33.56
CA GLU A 628 12.87 -37.79 -33.42
C GLU A 628 12.27 -36.73 -32.54
N LEU A 629 10.96 -36.50 -32.62
CA LEU A 629 10.25 -35.58 -31.75
C LEU A 629 10.32 -36.04 -30.29
N ASP A 630 10.02 -37.30 -30.02
CA ASP A 630 10.06 -37.86 -28.64
C ASP A 630 11.47 -37.78 -28.07
N ARG A 631 12.53 -38.07 -28.86
CA ARG A 631 13.92 -37.88 -28.44
C ARG A 631 14.22 -36.41 -28.06
N ARG A 632 13.80 -35.44 -28.87
CA ARG A 632 14.03 -34.00 -28.57
C ARG A 632 13.26 -33.53 -27.34
N LEU A 633 12.03 -34.01 -27.17
CA LEU A 633 11.23 -33.72 -25.96
C LEU A 633 11.85 -34.32 -24.70
N ASP A 634 12.41 -35.53 -24.79
CA ASP A 634 13.13 -36.17 -23.67
C ASP A 634 14.42 -35.42 -23.32
N GLU A 635 15.18 -34.99 -24.34
CA GLU A 635 16.37 -34.16 -24.14
C GLU A 635 15.99 -32.79 -23.52
N ALA A 636 14.90 -32.17 -23.99
CA ALA A 636 14.39 -30.91 -23.39
C ALA A 636 13.92 -31.11 -21.95
N GLY A 637 13.25 -32.23 -21.65
CA GLY A 637 12.88 -32.63 -20.31
C GLY A 637 14.09 -32.83 -19.39
N SER A 638 15.14 -33.45 -19.90
CA SER A 638 16.40 -33.67 -19.18
C SER A 638 17.13 -32.35 -18.88
N LEU A 639 17.19 -31.44 -19.85
CA LEU A 639 17.72 -30.09 -19.67
C LEU A 639 16.94 -29.33 -18.59
N LEU A 640 15.61 -29.37 -18.65
CA LEU A 640 14.76 -28.74 -17.62
C LEU A 640 15.01 -29.30 -16.22
N LYS A 641 15.12 -30.62 -16.09
CA LYS A 641 15.38 -31.31 -14.82
C LYS A 641 16.73 -30.90 -14.25
N GLN A 642 17.77 -30.86 -15.08
CA GLN A 642 19.13 -30.48 -14.64
C GLN A 642 19.15 -29.02 -14.15
N VAL A 643 18.56 -28.10 -14.92
CA VAL A 643 18.51 -26.68 -14.56
C VAL A 643 17.65 -26.46 -13.31
N GLU A 644 16.51 -27.14 -13.22
CA GLU A 644 15.63 -27.09 -12.02
C GLU A 644 16.36 -27.58 -10.76
N SER A 645 17.07 -28.70 -10.83
CA SER A 645 17.84 -29.24 -9.71
C SER A 645 18.93 -28.26 -9.25
N ARG A 646 19.64 -27.65 -10.18
CA ARG A 646 20.66 -26.65 -9.89
C ARG A 646 20.06 -25.39 -9.24
N TRP A 647 18.95 -24.88 -9.77
CA TRP A 647 18.28 -23.70 -9.20
C TRP A 647 17.67 -24.02 -7.82
N ALA A 648 17.11 -25.21 -7.64
CA ALA A 648 16.60 -25.67 -6.35
C ALA A 648 17.72 -25.81 -5.30
N TYR A 649 18.88 -26.33 -5.70
CA TYR A 649 20.04 -26.42 -4.83
C TYR A 649 20.51 -25.02 -4.39
N LEU A 650 20.66 -24.10 -5.34
CA LEU A 650 21.04 -22.72 -5.02
C LEU A 650 20.03 -22.08 -4.04
N PHE A 651 18.72 -22.27 -4.28
CA PHE A 651 17.67 -21.74 -3.43
C PHE A 651 17.72 -22.27 -1.99
N ALA A 652 18.00 -23.57 -1.85
CA ALA A 652 18.05 -24.22 -0.54
C ALA A 652 19.33 -23.91 0.25
N ASN A 653 20.42 -23.50 -0.41
CA ASN A 653 21.75 -23.42 0.18
C ASN A 653 22.39 -22.02 0.08
N LEU A 654 21.57 -20.96 0.01
CA LEU A 654 22.05 -19.60 -0.18
C LEU A 654 23.10 -19.13 0.85
N ASP A 655 23.12 -19.74 2.04
CA ASP A 655 24.06 -19.40 3.13
C ASP A 655 25.35 -20.22 3.11
N GLN A 656 25.44 -21.22 2.25
CA GLN A 656 26.68 -21.98 2.08
C GLN A 656 27.70 -21.13 1.32
N THR A 657 28.99 -21.32 1.68
CA THR A 657 30.10 -20.75 0.91
C THR A 657 30.28 -21.47 -0.42
N LEU A 658 30.90 -20.81 -1.39
CA LEU A 658 31.22 -21.45 -2.67
C LEU A 658 32.06 -22.72 -2.49
N SER A 659 33.04 -22.70 -1.60
CA SER A 659 33.88 -23.87 -1.29
C SER A 659 33.08 -25.05 -0.78
N GLN A 660 32.03 -24.82 0.02
CA GLN A 660 31.14 -25.87 0.53
C GLN A 660 30.22 -26.46 -0.56
N ALA A 661 29.77 -25.58 -1.49
CA ALA A 661 28.78 -25.94 -2.50
C ALA A 661 29.39 -26.39 -3.85
N SER A 662 30.68 -26.17 -4.07
CA SER A 662 31.35 -26.33 -5.38
C SER A 662 31.25 -27.74 -5.96
N ALA A 663 31.40 -28.76 -5.16
CA ALA A 663 31.33 -30.16 -5.62
C ALA A 663 29.95 -30.49 -6.19
N GLU A 664 28.88 -30.14 -5.45
CA GLU A 664 27.47 -30.38 -5.86
C GLU A 664 27.08 -29.52 -7.06
N LEU A 665 27.46 -28.23 -7.07
CA LEU A 665 27.18 -27.35 -8.21
C LEU A 665 27.86 -27.83 -9.49
N THR A 666 29.09 -28.37 -9.39
CA THR A 666 29.78 -28.96 -10.54
C THR A 666 29.07 -30.23 -11.01
N GLN A 667 28.65 -31.12 -10.08
CA GLN A 667 27.86 -32.30 -10.40
C GLN A 667 26.51 -31.93 -11.07
N LEU A 668 25.89 -30.83 -10.68
CA LEU A 668 24.70 -30.27 -11.30
C LEU A 668 24.97 -29.53 -12.62
N GLY A 669 26.21 -29.58 -13.12
CA GLY A 669 26.63 -29.02 -14.42
C GLY A 669 26.83 -27.51 -14.41
N MET A 670 27.21 -26.91 -13.27
CA MET A 670 27.62 -25.52 -13.21
C MET A 670 29.14 -25.40 -13.45
N ASP A 671 29.52 -24.58 -14.44
CA ASP A 671 30.94 -24.26 -14.64
C ASP A 671 31.38 -23.16 -13.67
N LEU A 672 32.25 -23.51 -12.75
CA LEU A 672 32.82 -22.63 -11.74
C LEU A 672 34.24 -22.18 -12.06
N SER A 673 34.80 -22.62 -13.18
CA SER A 673 36.22 -22.39 -13.53
C SER A 673 36.60 -20.92 -13.71
N ALA A 674 35.63 -20.09 -14.11
CA ALA A 674 35.82 -18.65 -14.29
C ALA A 674 35.72 -17.83 -13.00
N ILE A 675 35.39 -18.47 -11.85
CA ILE A 675 35.25 -17.75 -10.58
C ILE A 675 36.59 -17.62 -9.89
N ALA A 676 36.98 -16.40 -9.56
CA ALA A 676 38.25 -16.09 -8.90
C ALA A 676 38.39 -16.79 -7.53
N THR A 677 39.61 -17.16 -7.18
CA THR A 677 39.91 -17.95 -5.98
C THR A 677 39.56 -17.22 -4.67
N ASP A 678 39.64 -15.91 -4.65
CA ASP A 678 39.26 -15.03 -3.52
C ASP A 678 37.73 -15.07 -3.21
N LYS A 679 36.91 -15.58 -4.14
CA LYS A 679 35.46 -15.73 -3.96
C LYS A 679 35.05 -17.02 -3.24
N GLN A 680 35.96 -17.97 -2.99
CA GLN A 680 35.63 -19.27 -2.41
C GLN A 680 35.00 -19.21 -1.00
N GLY A 681 35.36 -18.20 -0.22
CA GLY A 681 34.78 -17.94 1.11
C GLY A 681 33.45 -17.18 1.11
N GLN A 682 32.99 -16.69 -0.03
CA GLN A 682 31.72 -15.94 -0.14
C GLN A 682 30.54 -16.91 -0.20
N THR A 683 29.41 -16.48 0.37
CA THR A 683 28.16 -17.24 0.33
C THR A 683 27.54 -17.22 -1.07
N LEU A 684 26.73 -18.24 -1.40
CA LEU A 684 26.03 -18.28 -2.67
C LEU A 684 25.10 -17.07 -2.84
N ALA A 685 24.50 -16.57 -1.76
CA ALA A 685 23.71 -15.34 -1.78
C ALA A 685 24.54 -14.13 -2.21
N ALA A 686 25.73 -13.94 -1.65
CA ALA A 686 26.63 -12.83 -2.02
C ALA A 686 27.09 -12.92 -3.48
N LEU A 687 27.40 -14.13 -3.96
CA LEU A 687 27.79 -14.36 -5.35
C LEU A 687 26.64 -14.16 -6.36
N LEU A 688 25.41 -14.39 -5.94
CA LEU A 688 24.21 -14.08 -6.74
C LEU A 688 23.93 -12.57 -6.74
N GLN A 689 24.18 -11.89 -5.62
CA GLN A 689 23.99 -10.44 -5.47
C GLN A 689 24.98 -9.66 -6.35
N ASP A 690 26.24 -10.04 -6.36
CA ASP A 690 27.29 -9.40 -7.18
C ASP A 690 27.32 -9.90 -8.64
N HIS A 691 26.41 -10.82 -9.00
CA HIS A 691 26.29 -11.44 -10.31
C HIS A 691 27.49 -12.31 -10.74
N THR A 692 28.35 -12.73 -9.84
CA THR A 692 29.38 -13.76 -10.08
C THR A 692 28.70 -15.09 -10.45
N LEU A 693 27.72 -15.52 -9.64
CA LEU A 693 26.77 -16.56 -10.01
C LEU A 693 25.51 -15.97 -10.65
N ARG A 694 24.93 -16.68 -11.60
CA ARG A 694 23.72 -16.22 -12.28
C ARG A 694 22.75 -17.37 -12.53
N VAL A 695 21.48 -17.12 -12.21
CA VAL A 695 20.34 -17.96 -12.57
C VAL A 695 19.62 -17.29 -13.73
N SER A 696 19.69 -17.87 -14.93
CA SER A 696 19.31 -17.16 -16.16
C SER A 696 18.53 -18.03 -17.15
N TRP A 697 17.26 -17.71 -17.36
CA TRP A 697 16.46 -18.25 -18.48
C TRP A 697 17.20 -18.15 -19.81
N LYS A 698 17.77 -16.99 -20.13
CA LYS A 698 18.37 -16.71 -21.42
C LYS A 698 19.60 -17.59 -21.70
N ARG A 699 20.45 -17.84 -20.69
CA ARG A 699 21.70 -18.59 -20.83
C ARG A 699 21.51 -20.09 -20.67
N GLU A 700 20.69 -20.51 -19.73
CA GLU A 700 20.62 -21.90 -19.28
C GLU A 700 19.49 -22.68 -19.95
N LEU A 701 18.36 -22.06 -20.27
CA LEU A 701 17.21 -22.73 -20.89
C LEU A 701 16.99 -22.33 -22.33
N ARG A 702 16.87 -21.03 -22.61
CA ARG A 702 16.56 -20.54 -23.98
C ARG A 702 17.60 -20.97 -25.00
N ALA A 703 18.88 -20.89 -24.67
CA ALA A 703 19.97 -21.31 -25.55
C ALA A 703 19.91 -22.81 -25.82
N GLY A 704 19.68 -23.63 -24.78
CA GLY A 704 19.52 -25.06 -24.90
C GLY A 704 18.32 -25.46 -25.76
N PHE A 705 17.14 -24.85 -25.52
CA PHE A 705 15.96 -25.10 -26.35
C PHE A 705 16.17 -24.74 -27.82
N ARG A 706 16.88 -23.64 -28.12
CA ARG A 706 17.20 -23.28 -29.50
C ARG A 706 18.13 -24.28 -30.19
N ALA A 707 19.02 -24.89 -29.43
CA ALA A 707 19.89 -25.95 -29.95
C ALA A 707 19.11 -27.26 -30.18
N LEU A 708 18.16 -27.59 -29.28
CA LEU A 708 17.33 -28.79 -29.38
C LEU A 708 16.24 -28.68 -30.49
N PHE A 709 15.72 -27.48 -30.72
CA PHE A 709 14.65 -27.22 -31.70
C PHE A 709 15.11 -26.26 -32.78
N PRO A 710 16.04 -26.66 -33.67
CA PRO A 710 16.58 -25.83 -34.73
C PRO A 710 15.62 -25.74 -35.92
N GLY A 711 15.74 -24.63 -36.68
CA GLY A 711 15.02 -24.44 -37.95
C GLY A 711 13.58 -23.96 -37.81
N THR A 712 12.94 -23.68 -38.90
CA THR A 712 11.60 -23.10 -38.99
C THR A 712 10.50 -24.08 -38.54
N ALA A 713 10.74 -25.37 -38.69
CA ALA A 713 9.80 -26.43 -38.31
C ALA A 713 9.46 -26.41 -36.79
N TYR A 714 10.44 -26.04 -35.96
CA TYR A 714 10.27 -25.98 -34.51
C TYR A 714 10.01 -24.56 -33.96
N ALA A 715 9.95 -23.55 -34.84
CA ALA A 715 9.70 -22.19 -34.42
C ALA A 715 8.44 -22.03 -33.56
N PRO A 716 7.28 -22.66 -33.83
CA PRO A 716 6.10 -22.59 -33.00
C PRO A 716 6.33 -23.08 -31.57
N VAL A 717 7.13 -24.12 -31.36
CA VAL A 717 7.48 -24.63 -30.01
C VAL A 717 8.28 -23.58 -29.25
N LEU A 718 9.29 -23.00 -29.90
CA LEU A 718 10.10 -21.95 -29.29
C LEU A 718 9.25 -20.71 -28.94
N GLU A 719 8.28 -20.34 -29.77
CA GLU A 719 7.34 -19.26 -29.52
C GLU A 719 6.45 -19.56 -28.31
N MET A 720 5.94 -20.79 -28.17
CA MET A 720 5.14 -21.20 -27.00
C MET A 720 5.96 -21.17 -25.72
N LEU A 721 7.22 -21.61 -25.75
CA LEU A 721 8.13 -21.55 -24.61
C LEU A 721 8.46 -20.10 -24.23
N GLU A 722 8.70 -19.23 -25.21
CA GLU A 722 8.91 -17.80 -24.99
C GLU A 722 7.63 -17.11 -24.44
N ALA A 723 6.45 -17.49 -24.93
CA ALA A 723 5.17 -16.96 -24.42
C ALA A 723 4.95 -17.38 -22.96
N THR A 724 5.24 -18.64 -22.60
CA THR A 724 5.20 -19.14 -21.22
C THR A 724 6.16 -18.36 -20.32
N HIS A 725 7.40 -18.15 -20.77
CA HIS A 725 8.36 -17.33 -20.04
C HIS A 725 7.85 -15.89 -19.85
N LYS A 726 7.32 -15.24 -20.90
CA LYS A 726 6.78 -13.88 -20.80
C LYS A 726 5.60 -13.79 -19.83
N LYS A 727 4.73 -14.81 -19.82
CA LYS A 727 3.61 -14.89 -18.86
C LYS A 727 4.13 -14.93 -17.41
N LEU A 728 5.05 -15.83 -17.10
CA LEU A 728 5.62 -15.97 -15.74
C LEU A 728 6.46 -14.75 -15.33
N LEU A 729 7.09 -14.08 -16.28
CA LEU A 729 7.84 -12.85 -16.00
C LEU A 729 6.91 -11.71 -15.53
N ARG A 730 5.67 -11.66 -16.01
CA ARG A 730 4.67 -10.66 -15.59
C ARG A 730 4.12 -10.93 -14.17
N SER A 731 4.08 -12.18 -13.74
CA SER A 731 3.66 -12.59 -12.39
C SER A 731 4.82 -12.58 -11.37
N ARG A 732 5.97 -11.99 -11.73
CA ARG A 732 7.15 -11.96 -10.85
C ARG A 732 7.00 -10.88 -9.78
N VAL A 733 7.06 -11.30 -8.51
CA VAL A 733 7.19 -10.38 -7.37
C VAL A 733 8.65 -9.95 -7.22
N PHE A 734 8.87 -8.67 -6.97
CA PHE A 734 10.17 -8.10 -6.61
C PHE A 734 9.97 -6.82 -5.77
N VAL A 735 10.98 -6.48 -4.97
CA VAL A 735 11.01 -5.30 -4.12
C VAL A 735 11.99 -4.29 -4.70
N ALA A 736 11.49 -3.09 -5.03
CA ALA A 736 12.30 -1.95 -5.42
C ALA A 736 12.29 -0.90 -4.30
N LEU A 737 13.46 -0.35 -3.98
CA LEU A 737 13.62 0.58 -2.86
C LEU A 737 13.79 2.01 -3.35
N HIS A 738 13.12 2.93 -2.66
CA HIS A 738 13.54 4.31 -2.56
C HIS A 738 13.46 4.75 -1.10
N MET A 739 14.24 5.75 -0.73
CA MET A 739 14.33 6.17 0.67
C MET A 739 14.41 7.69 0.78
N HIS A 740 13.81 8.23 1.83
CA HIS A 740 14.25 9.48 2.42
C HIS A 740 15.55 9.17 3.22
N ALA A 741 16.67 9.14 2.52
CA ALA A 741 17.90 8.58 3.06
C ALA A 741 18.44 9.38 4.26
N GLY A 742 18.16 10.68 4.35
CA GLY A 742 18.54 11.50 5.49
C GLY A 742 17.81 11.17 6.80
N ASP A 743 16.66 10.48 6.71
CA ASP A 743 15.81 10.11 7.86
C ASP A 743 15.81 8.60 8.15
N GLY A 744 16.40 7.79 7.29
CA GLY A 744 16.32 6.33 7.38
C GLY A 744 14.96 5.75 7.02
N ASN A 745 14.06 6.54 6.41
CA ASN A 745 12.72 6.10 6.01
C ASN A 745 12.79 5.44 4.62
N VAL A 746 12.53 4.15 4.58
CA VAL A 746 12.62 3.31 3.39
C VAL A 746 11.23 2.96 2.89
N HIS A 747 10.98 3.22 1.61
CA HIS A 747 9.78 2.80 0.92
C HIS A 747 10.06 1.56 0.06
N THR A 748 9.32 0.50 0.32
CA THR A 748 9.36 -0.73 -0.45
C THR A 748 8.24 -0.72 -1.48
N ASN A 749 8.60 -0.81 -2.75
CA ASN A 749 7.63 -0.83 -3.84
C ASN A 749 7.56 -2.25 -4.41
N ILE A 750 6.42 -2.89 -4.25
CA ILE A 750 6.15 -4.24 -4.74
C ILE A 750 5.03 -4.14 -5.78
N PRO A 751 5.36 -4.15 -7.09
CA PRO A 751 4.31 -4.15 -8.12
C PRO A 751 3.61 -5.50 -8.13
N VAL A 752 2.27 -5.46 -8.10
CA VAL A 752 1.41 -6.64 -8.09
C VAL A 752 0.30 -6.51 -9.12
N ASN A 753 -0.10 -7.63 -9.70
CA ASN A 753 -1.29 -7.72 -10.51
C ASN A 753 -2.47 -8.17 -9.62
N SER A 754 -3.51 -7.35 -9.52
CA SER A 754 -4.68 -7.64 -8.68
C SER A 754 -5.48 -8.87 -9.13
N ASP A 755 -5.34 -9.26 -10.41
CA ASP A 755 -6.00 -10.46 -10.96
C ASP A 755 -5.19 -11.75 -10.68
N ASP A 756 -3.95 -11.62 -10.20
CA ASP A 756 -3.07 -12.74 -9.90
C ASP A 756 -2.99 -12.94 -8.37
N TYR A 757 -3.85 -13.82 -7.87
CA TYR A 757 -3.93 -14.09 -6.44
C TYR A 757 -2.65 -14.66 -5.85
N ASP A 758 -1.99 -15.56 -6.56
CA ASP A 758 -0.75 -16.17 -6.09
C ASP A 758 0.37 -15.11 -5.98
N MET A 759 0.42 -14.20 -6.95
CA MET A 759 1.35 -13.06 -6.91
C MET A 759 1.06 -12.14 -5.71
N LEU A 760 -0.22 -11.89 -5.42
CA LEU A 760 -0.64 -11.07 -4.28
C LEU A 760 -0.24 -11.72 -2.96
N GLN A 761 -0.45 -13.04 -2.80
CA GLN A 761 -0.03 -13.78 -1.59
C GLN A 761 1.49 -13.76 -1.42
N GLU A 762 2.25 -13.98 -2.49
CA GLU A 762 3.71 -13.91 -2.45
C GLU A 762 4.21 -12.51 -2.05
N ALA A 763 3.53 -11.46 -2.53
CA ALA A 763 3.82 -10.09 -2.14
C ALA A 763 3.55 -9.82 -0.65
N HIS A 764 2.45 -10.36 -0.09
CA HIS A 764 2.16 -10.24 1.35
C HIS A 764 3.20 -10.93 2.22
N VAL A 765 3.66 -12.13 1.81
CA VAL A 765 4.75 -12.81 2.51
C VAL A 765 6.04 -11.97 2.46
N ALA A 766 6.31 -11.31 1.33
CA ALA A 766 7.46 -10.41 1.23
C ALA A 766 7.30 -9.20 2.16
N VAL A 767 6.11 -8.59 2.24
CA VAL A 767 5.81 -7.48 3.19
C VAL A 767 6.03 -7.92 4.63
N ALA A 768 5.51 -9.08 5.03
CA ALA A 768 5.68 -9.59 6.40
C ALA A 768 7.18 -9.75 6.75
N ARG A 769 7.99 -10.27 5.82
CA ARG A 769 9.44 -10.39 6.01
C ARG A 769 10.13 -9.03 6.11
N ILE A 770 9.73 -8.05 5.30
CA ILE A 770 10.25 -6.68 5.36
C ILE A 770 9.98 -6.05 6.73
N MET A 771 8.75 -6.20 7.25
CA MET A 771 8.38 -5.70 8.57
C MET A 771 9.18 -6.39 9.69
N GLN A 772 9.43 -7.70 9.57
CA GLN A 772 10.26 -8.42 10.54
C GLN A 772 11.71 -7.94 10.51
N VAL A 773 12.30 -7.77 9.31
CA VAL A 773 13.66 -7.22 9.16
C VAL A 773 13.78 -5.84 9.80
N ALA A 774 12.78 -4.98 9.62
CA ALA A 774 12.78 -3.66 10.24
C ALA A 774 12.81 -3.74 11.77
N LYS A 775 12.02 -4.63 12.36
CA LYS A 775 12.01 -4.85 13.82
C LYS A 775 13.33 -5.43 14.34
N ASP A 776 13.91 -6.40 13.64
CA ASP A 776 15.18 -7.06 14.00
C ASP A 776 16.37 -6.07 13.96
N LEU A 777 16.21 -4.98 13.21
CA LEU A 777 17.19 -3.91 13.09
C LEU A 777 16.89 -2.70 13.98
N ASP A 778 16.06 -2.86 15.02
CA ASP A 778 15.64 -1.78 15.95
C ASP A 778 14.89 -0.63 15.25
N GLY A 779 14.37 -0.87 14.07
CA GLY A 779 13.55 0.07 13.31
C GLY A 779 12.08 0.07 13.72
N VAL A 780 11.28 0.83 12.97
CA VAL A 780 9.82 0.89 13.12
C VAL A 780 9.12 0.59 11.80
N ILE A 781 7.88 0.10 11.88
CA ILE A 781 7.12 -0.39 10.74
C ILE A 781 6.42 0.72 9.94
N SER A 782 6.47 1.97 10.40
CA SER A 782 5.96 3.10 9.64
C SER A 782 6.66 4.40 9.98
N GLY A 783 7.12 5.12 8.95
CA GLY A 783 7.72 6.44 9.04
C GLY A 783 6.77 7.59 8.66
N GLU A 784 5.88 7.36 7.69
CA GLU A 784 4.97 8.38 7.13
C GLU A 784 3.56 7.85 6.84
N HIS A 785 3.44 6.56 6.42
CA HIS A 785 2.18 6.03 5.90
C HIS A 785 1.15 5.74 6.98
N GLY A 786 1.56 5.62 8.23
CA GLY A 786 0.69 5.20 9.32
C GLY A 786 0.55 3.68 9.42
N ILE A 787 -0.43 3.24 10.17
CA ILE A 787 -0.74 1.83 10.44
C ILE A 787 -1.98 1.38 9.67
N GLY A 788 -3.08 2.15 9.74
CA GLY A 788 -4.36 1.83 9.13
C GLY A 788 -4.77 0.39 9.39
N ILE A 789 -5.31 -0.27 8.37
CA ILE A 789 -5.67 -1.70 8.42
C ILE A 789 -4.57 -2.61 7.85
N THR A 790 -3.60 -2.07 7.12
CA THR A 790 -2.58 -2.88 6.43
C THR A 790 -1.44 -3.33 7.35
N LYS A 791 -1.18 -2.61 8.43
CA LYS A 791 -0.06 -2.87 9.34
C LYS A 791 -0.46 -3.28 10.77
N LEU A 792 -1.77 -3.37 11.07
CA LEU A 792 -2.25 -3.77 12.40
C LEU A 792 -1.63 -5.08 12.89
N GLU A 793 -1.52 -6.06 12.00
CA GLU A 793 -0.95 -7.38 12.31
C GLU A 793 0.52 -7.36 12.70
N PHE A 794 1.24 -6.30 12.32
CA PHE A 794 2.67 -6.13 12.63
C PHE A 794 2.91 -5.38 13.93
N LEU A 795 1.89 -4.81 14.57
CA LEU A 795 2.02 -4.23 15.89
C LEU A 795 2.24 -5.32 16.95
N SER A 796 3.00 -4.98 17.97
CA SER A 796 3.12 -5.84 19.16
C SER A 796 1.80 -5.86 19.95
N PRO A 797 1.52 -6.91 20.74
CA PRO A 797 0.34 -6.94 21.62
C PRO A 797 0.23 -5.72 22.55
N GLY A 798 1.39 -5.20 23.03
CA GLY A 798 1.41 -4.01 23.88
C GLY A 798 1.01 -2.74 23.14
N GLU A 799 1.49 -2.54 21.90
CA GLU A 799 1.11 -1.40 21.07
C GLU A 799 -0.38 -1.45 20.70
N MET A 800 -0.88 -2.65 20.35
CA MET A 800 -2.31 -2.86 20.09
C MET A 800 -3.18 -2.56 21.30
N GLN A 801 -2.78 -3.02 22.48
CA GLN A 801 -3.53 -2.77 23.72
C GLN A 801 -3.53 -1.29 24.08
N ALA A 802 -2.39 -0.62 23.99
CA ALA A 802 -2.28 0.81 24.27
C ALA A 802 -3.20 1.64 23.35
N PHE A 803 -3.27 1.27 22.06
CA PHE A 803 -4.18 1.92 21.13
C PHE A 803 -5.66 1.60 21.41
N ALA A 804 -5.99 0.36 21.76
CA ALA A 804 -7.35 -0.03 22.15
C ALA A 804 -7.82 0.73 23.40
N ASP A 805 -6.96 0.88 24.40
CA ASP A 805 -7.25 1.63 25.63
C ASP A 805 -7.46 3.12 25.31
N TYR A 806 -6.62 3.70 24.45
CA TYR A 806 -6.81 5.08 23.98
C TYR A 806 -8.17 5.24 23.26
N LYS A 807 -8.46 4.36 22.33
CA LYS A 807 -9.72 4.39 21.57
C LYS A 807 -10.93 4.24 22.49
N GLN A 808 -10.88 3.31 23.44
CA GLN A 808 -11.94 3.12 24.43
C GLN A 808 -12.16 4.37 25.30
N LYS A 809 -11.09 5.13 25.59
CA LYS A 809 -11.17 6.37 26.37
C LYS A 809 -11.81 7.51 25.59
N VAL A 810 -11.40 7.71 24.31
CA VAL A 810 -11.79 8.88 23.51
C VAL A 810 -13.06 8.66 22.68
N ASP A 811 -13.33 7.42 22.29
CA ASP A 811 -14.49 7.04 21.45
C ASP A 811 -15.07 5.68 21.89
N PRO A 812 -15.62 5.60 23.14
CA PRO A 812 -16.12 4.33 23.66
C PRO A 812 -17.27 3.71 22.85
N ASN A 813 -17.95 4.53 22.05
CA ASN A 813 -19.09 4.10 21.22
C ASN A 813 -18.68 3.79 19.78
N GLN A 814 -17.38 3.92 19.44
CA GLN A 814 -16.83 3.59 18.12
C GLN A 814 -17.54 4.35 16.98
N HIS A 815 -17.65 5.65 17.11
CA HIS A 815 -18.28 6.53 16.13
C HIS A 815 -17.37 6.80 14.92
N PHE A 816 -16.02 6.72 15.13
CA PHE A 816 -15.00 6.93 14.10
C PHE A 816 -14.22 5.66 13.80
#